data_ada436988ecca049a359154196fdd6f8
#
_entry.id   ada436988ecca049a359154196fdd6f8
#
_cell.length_a   1.000
_cell.length_b   1.000
_cell.length_c   1.000
_cell.angle_alpha   90.00
_cell.angle_beta   90.00
_cell.angle_gamma   90.00
#
_symmetry.space_group_name_H-M   'P 1'
#
loop_
_entity.id
_entity.type
_entity.pdbx_description
1 polymer ?
#
loop_
_entity_poly.entity_id
_entity_poly.type
_entity_poly.pdbx_seq_one_letter_code
_entity_poly.pdbx_strand_id
1 'polypeptide(L)'
;MKRFFHLFFRLALAGGVASLLAVVVAYFAVLPDLPDVQTLRDVRLQVPLRVYTSDRKLILVFGEQLRKPVRIEQVPENLRNAFLAGEDARFYEHPGVDYQGLTGAVITLVTTGEKSIGGSTITQMLARNFFLTLDKTFTRKTKEIFLALRIERQMDKDEILELFLNKILLGHRAYGVGAAAEVYYGKTLDQLSLAQCAMIASLAKAPSRINPITSPERALERRNYVLNRMLELGYINQAAYEDALAEQDNAFYHGPTVELAAPHLAEMARARAVSLLGSDASTGGYEVFTTVDSRLQGAAYKAVLSGLEEYDYRHGYRGPEAHVELGENSASPQWGVALKPYQPIAGLAPGIVIEADEALALVYLRNAQTIALSMESMSWARAFLGRDRVGAAPKTVTDVLKVGDIIRVRMNDEGLWQLAQIPEVESALVSIDPMNGAIRALVGGFDYSRSKFNRAMQTSRQPGSSFKPFLYSAALANGYTTASMINDAPIVFEDPELERTWKPENFSEKFFGPTRLREAMVNSRNLVSIRLLRDMGLSTARAHIAAFGFDMEKLPNNLSMALGSVNLPPIAMARGYAAFANGGYLVDPHFIDRITDVTGEVVYQAAVKRVCRDCKEEGAESARPDPVMPDTDRPEYRPLALGQASEPGIELAPERVAAAIEAQQQGEYAGQVISPQNAYLVRSMLMDVIRRGTGKRALQLGRSDLAGKTGTTNDQRDAWFSGFNDALVTTVWVGLDNNEPLGRLEVGGRAALPVWIDFMGTALEGVPDQPPERPQGLAEARINPDTGLLATLDNDQAIVELFEAGNLPPLEQVANGVNPDASPEEDPYEIY
;
A
#
# COMPACT_ATOMS: atom_id res chain seq x y z
N MET A 1 20.43 78.31 -34.10
CA MET A 1 19.47 77.18 -34.19
C MET A 1 19.93 76.02 -35.10
N LYS A 2 20.27 76.24 -36.36
CA LYS A 2 20.67 75.16 -37.30
C LYS A 2 21.89 74.31 -36.82
N ARG A 3 22.92 74.89 -36.23
CA ARG A 3 24.12 74.17 -35.72
C ARG A 3 23.81 73.35 -34.48
N PHE A 4 22.92 73.79 -33.62
CA PHE A 4 22.47 73.06 -32.42
C PHE A 4 21.61 71.81 -32.78
N PHE A 5 20.77 71.99 -33.82
CA PHE A 5 19.94 70.90 -34.37
C PHE A 5 20.81 69.81 -35.05
N HIS A 6 21.87 70.27 -35.82
CA HIS A 6 22.81 69.29 -36.37
C HIS A 6 23.68 68.58 -35.35
N LEU A 7 24.06 69.21 -34.26
CA LEU A 7 24.81 68.56 -33.14
C LEU A 7 23.95 67.59 -32.43
N PHE A 8 22.72 67.97 -32.10
CA PHE A 8 21.74 67.08 -31.46
C PHE A 8 21.42 65.84 -32.30
N PHE A 9 21.22 66.05 -33.61
CA PHE A 9 20.99 64.94 -34.55
C PHE A 9 22.21 64.02 -34.68
N ARG A 10 23.42 64.54 -34.69
CA ARG A 10 24.67 63.75 -34.70
C ARG A 10 24.86 62.96 -33.39
N LEU A 11 24.57 63.55 -32.23
CA LEU A 11 24.63 62.89 -30.96
C LEU A 11 23.55 61.84 -30.85
N ALA A 12 22.33 62.07 -31.29
CA ALA A 12 21.26 61.06 -31.31
C ALA A 12 21.58 59.91 -32.27
N LEU A 13 22.15 60.16 -33.42
CA LEU A 13 22.61 59.19 -34.41
C LEU A 13 23.77 58.32 -33.81
N ALA A 14 24.78 59.01 -33.21
CA ALA A 14 25.89 58.30 -32.54
C ALA A 14 25.43 57.45 -31.37
N GLY A 15 24.48 57.95 -30.57
CA GLY A 15 23.83 57.19 -29.50
C GLY A 15 23.07 55.99 -30.02
N GLY A 16 22.34 56.15 -31.14
CA GLY A 16 21.62 55.02 -31.77
C GLY A 16 22.58 53.98 -32.36
N VAL A 17 23.67 54.38 -32.98
CA VAL A 17 24.69 53.42 -33.49
C VAL A 17 25.40 52.73 -32.35
N ALA A 18 25.76 53.41 -31.26
CA ALA A 18 26.39 52.83 -30.09
C ALA A 18 25.45 51.81 -29.40
N SER A 19 24.15 52.14 -29.29
CA SER A 19 23.15 51.22 -28.76
C SER A 19 22.96 49.96 -29.61
N LEU A 20 22.93 50.13 -30.94
CA LEU A 20 22.85 48.98 -31.88
C LEU A 20 24.09 48.09 -31.78
N LEU A 21 25.28 48.68 -31.69
CA LEU A 21 26.54 47.95 -31.52
C LEU A 21 26.59 47.21 -30.21
N ALA A 22 26.10 47.80 -29.13
CA ALA A 22 25.98 47.15 -27.82
C ALA A 22 25.03 45.95 -27.85
N VAL A 23 23.89 46.05 -28.56
CA VAL A 23 22.94 44.92 -28.73
C VAL A 23 23.58 43.78 -29.55
N VAL A 24 24.32 44.12 -30.64
CA VAL A 24 25.02 43.14 -31.47
C VAL A 24 26.10 42.41 -30.66
N VAL A 25 26.92 43.15 -29.90
CA VAL A 25 27.95 42.57 -29.03
C VAL A 25 27.31 41.68 -27.98
N ALA A 26 26.22 42.13 -27.32
CA ALA A 26 25.49 41.34 -26.33
C ALA A 26 24.90 40.06 -26.96
N TYR A 27 24.40 40.14 -28.20
CA TYR A 27 23.89 38.96 -28.92
C TYR A 27 24.99 37.92 -29.15
N PHE A 28 26.14 38.31 -29.71
CA PHE A 28 27.26 37.40 -29.97
C PHE A 28 27.91 36.88 -28.69
N ALA A 29 27.90 37.64 -27.60
CA ALA A 29 28.41 37.21 -26.30
C ALA A 29 27.52 36.17 -25.62
N VAL A 30 26.21 36.20 -25.92
CA VAL A 30 25.20 35.30 -25.25
C VAL A 30 24.83 34.11 -26.15
N LEU A 31 25.04 34.26 -27.49
CA LEU A 31 24.63 33.26 -28.50
C LEU A 31 25.14 31.83 -28.22
N PRO A 32 26.41 31.60 -27.80
CA PRO A 32 26.92 30.24 -27.54
C PRO A 32 26.25 29.55 -26.36
N ASP A 33 25.72 30.34 -25.42
CA ASP A 33 25.09 29.86 -24.19
C ASP A 33 23.56 29.69 -24.30
N LEU A 34 22.96 29.96 -25.47
CA LEU A 34 21.52 29.85 -25.65
C LEU A 34 21.13 28.39 -25.92
N PRO A 35 20.23 27.82 -25.15
CA PRO A 35 19.73 26.47 -25.37
C PRO A 35 18.94 26.38 -26.70
N ASP A 36 18.82 25.17 -27.22
CA ASP A 36 18.00 24.88 -28.38
C ASP A 36 16.51 24.98 -28.03
N VAL A 37 15.80 25.83 -28.80
CA VAL A 37 14.36 26.07 -28.60
C VAL A 37 13.51 24.92 -29.17
N GLN A 38 14.06 24.10 -30.08
CA GLN A 38 13.32 22.92 -30.58
C GLN A 38 12.95 21.93 -29.47
N THR A 39 13.76 21.86 -28.42
CA THR A 39 13.46 21.06 -27.24
C THR A 39 12.16 21.45 -26.54
N LEU A 40 11.58 22.65 -26.79
CA LEU A 40 10.29 23.04 -26.21
C LEU A 40 9.11 22.25 -26.79
N ARG A 41 9.18 21.80 -28.04
CA ARG A 41 8.14 20.96 -28.65
C ARG A 41 8.14 19.53 -28.12
N ASP A 42 9.32 19.06 -27.71
CA ASP A 42 9.53 17.70 -27.21
C ASP A 42 9.48 17.61 -25.65
N VAL A 43 9.23 18.76 -24.98
CA VAL A 43 9.19 18.78 -23.52
C VAL A 43 8.00 17.97 -23.00
N ARG A 44 8.28 16.78 -22.50
CA ARG A 44 7.33 16.04 -21.67
C ARG A 44 7.20 16.77 -20.32
N LEU A 45 6.05 17.40 -20.11
CA LEU A 45 5.74 18.03 -18.84
C LEU A 45 5.66 16.94 -17.76
N GLN A 46 6.35 17.13 -16.64
CA GLN A 46 6.30 16.17 -15.53
C GLN A 46 4.88 16.09 -14.98
N VAL A 47 4.23 14.96 -15.18
CA VAL A 47 2.92 14.62 -14.63
C VAL A 47 3.13 13.54 -13.58
N PRO A 48 2.54 13.65 -12.37
CA PRO A 48 2.76 12.70 -11.31
C PRO A 48 2.17 11.32 -11.64
N LEU A 49 2.81 10.27 -11.10
CA LEU A 49 2.27 8.91 -11.10
C LEU A 49 1.09 8.84 -10.13
N ARG A 50 -0.03 8.25 -10.57
CA ARG A 50 -1.21 8.00 -9.75
C ARG A 50 -1.42 6.51 -9.56
N VAL A 51 -1.77 6.11 -8.33
CA VAL A 51 -2.05 4.71 -8.00
C VAL A 51 -3.49 4.58 -7.54
N TYR A 52 -4.21 3.66 -8.16
CA TYR A 52 -5.64 3.42 -7.93
C TYR A 52 -5.91 1.98 -7.49
N THR A 53 -7.01 1.80 -6.78
CA THR A 53 -7.62 0.48 -6.53
C THR A 53 -8.27 -0.09 -7.80
N SER A 54 -8.72 -1.35 -7.75
CA SER A 54 -9.47 -2.00 -8.84
C SER A 54 -10.80 -1.30 -9.13
N ASP A 55 -11.43 -0.74 -8.12
CA ASP A 55 -12.66 0.06 -8.18
C ASP A 55 -12.40 1.58 -8.35
N ARG A 56 -11.18 1.94 -8.79
CA ARG A 56 -10.75 3.30 -9.18
C ARG A 56 -10.72 4.33 -8.05
N LYS A 57 -10.52 3.94 -6.81
CA LYS A 57 -10.26 4.87 -5.72
C LYS A 57 -8.80 5.26 -5.69
N LEU A 58 -8.51 6.56 -5.55
CA LEU A 58 -7.15 7.07 -5.50
C LEU A 58 -6.48 6.69 -4.18
N ILE A 59 -5.35 5.96 -4.28
CA ILE A 59 -4.54 5.55 -3.14
C ILE A 59 -3.46 6.59 -2.84
N LEU A 60 -2.71 7.01 -3.86
CA LEU A 60 -1.61 7.97 -3.69
C LEU A 60 -1.20 8.60 -5.02
N VAL A 61 -0.64 9.82 -4.93
CA VAL A 61 -0.02 10.54 -6.05
C VAL A 61 1.47 10.72 -5.74
N PHE A 62 2.33 10.22 -6.61
CA PHE A 62 3.78 10.35 -6.51
C PHE A 62 4.29 11.44 -7.44
N GLY A 63 4.86 12.50 -6.88
CA GLY A 63 5.44 13.63 -7.62
C GLY A 63 5.36 14.91 -6.80
N GLU A 64 6.35 15.79 -6.99
CA GLU A 64 6.39 17.07 -6.30
C GLU A 64 5.50 18.12 -6.97
N GLN A 65 5.19 17.93 -8.26
CA GLN A 65 4.45 18.89 -9.08
C GLN A 65 3.07 18.31 -9.40
N LEU A 66 2.02 18.98 -8.94
CA LEU A 66 0.67 18.69 -9.38
C LEU A 66 0.48 19.36 -10.74
N ARG A 67 0.26 18.58 -11.79
CA ARG A 67 0.07 19.05 -13.14
C ARG A 67 -1.01 18.29 -13.86
N LYS A 68 -1.84 19.05 -14.59
CA LYS A 68 -2.90 18.55 -15.46
C LYS A 68 -2.79 19.31 -16.78
N PRO A 69 -2.03 18.79 -17.76
CA PRO A 69 -1.85 19.46 -19.04
C PRO A 69 -3.19 19.68 -19.75
N VAL A 70 -3.32 20.81 -20.39
CA VAL A 70 -4.52 21.19 -21.15
C VAL A 70 -4.10 21.72 -22.52
N ARG A 71 -4.89 21.43 -23.56
CA ARG A 71 -4.72 22.05 -24.88
C ARG A 71 -5.34 23.44 -24.89
N ILE A 72 -4.87 24.32 -25.76
CA ILE A 72 -5.34 25.71 -25.81
C ILE A 72 -6.85 25.81 -26.08
N GLU A 73 -7.42 24.88 -26.86
CA GLU A 73 -8.85 24.82 -27.16
C GLU A 73 -9.71 24.47 -25.93
N GLN A 74 -9.11 23.83 -24.93
CA GLN A 74 -9.76 23.44 -23.67
C GLN A 74 -9.74 24.57 -22.64
N VAL A 75 -8.95 25.63 -22.88
CA VAL A 75 -8.84 26.78 -21.96
C VAL A 75 -9.96 27.78 -22.27
N PRO A 76 -10.87 28.04 -21.31
CA PRO A 76 -11.95 29.00 -21.50
C PRO A 76 -11.44 30.37 -21.90
N GLU A 77 -12.18 31.08 -22.78
CA GLU A 77 -11.82 32.41 -23.26
C GLU A 77 -11.60 33.40 -22.12
N ASN A 78 -12.46 33.41 -21.11
CA ASN A 78 -12.31 34.24 -19.91
C ASN A 78 -10.99 34.01 -19.17
N LEU A 79 -10.49 32.77 -19.11
CA LEU A 79 -9.24 32.46 -18.46
C LEU A 79 -8.06 32.92 -19.30
N ARG A 80 -8.07 32.70 -20.63
CA ARG A 80 -7.06 33.24 -21.57
C ARG A 80 -6.97 34.74 -21.45
N ASN A 81 -8.13 35.43 -21.57
CA ASN A 81 -8.23 36.88 -21.50
C ASN A 81 -7.77 37.43 -20.14
N ALA A 82 -8.01 36.75 -19.05
CA ALA A 82 -7.52 37.11 -17.70
C ALA A 82 -5.97 37.08 -17.63
N PHE A 83 -5.33 36.04 -18.16
CA PHE A 83 -3.86 36.01 -18.24
C PHE A 83 -3.28 37.10 -19.18
N LEU A 84 -3.89 37.28 -20.32
CA LEU A 84 -3.49 38.34 -21.26
C LEU A 84 -3.63 39.75 -20.62
N ALA A 85 -4.77 40.03 -20.01
CA ALA A 85 -5.04 41.31 -19.35
C ALA A 85 -4.11 41.58 -18.16
N GLY A 86 -3.77 40.52 -17.41
CA GLY A 86 -2.96 40.61 -16.20
C GLY A 86 -1.46 40.69 -16.44
N GLU A 87 -0.95 40.04 -17.48
CA GLU A 87 0.49 39.85 -17.71
C GLU A 87 0.99 40.40 -19.05
N ASP A 88 0.20 40.33 -20.14
CA ASP A 88 0.67 40.71 -21.48
C ASP A 88 -0.48 41.06 -22.44
N ALA A 89 -1.05 42.23 -22.27
CA ALA A 89 -2.23 42.68 -23.03
C ALA A 89 -2.07 42.73 -24.56
N ARG A 90 -0.84 42.84 -25.05
CA ARG A 90 -0.50 42.90 -26.51
C ARG A 90 0.22 41.64 -26.97
N PHE A 91 0.05 40.54 -26.32
CA PHE A 91 0.74 39.29 -26.60
C PHE A 91 0.69 38.88 -28.08
N TYR A 92 -0.46 39.03 -28.73
CA TYR A 92 -0.64 38.66 -30.14
C TYR A 92 -0.04 39.68 -31.13
N GLU A 93 0.39 40.90 -30.67
CA GLU A 93 0.85 41.97 -31.52
C GLU A 93 2.38 42.08 -31.63
N HIS A 94 3.11 41.72 -30.57
CA HIS A 94 4.55 41.88 -30.52
C HIS A 94 5.32 40.59 -30.81
N PRO A 95 6.57 40.63 -31.31
CA PRO A 95 7.40 39.48 -31.66
C PRO A 95 8.19 38.91 -30.46
N GLY A 96 7.58 38.75 -29.30
CA GLY A 96 8.19 38.20 -28.06
C GLY A 96 8.72 39.26 -27.08
N VAL A 97 8.92 40.47 -27.52
CA VAL A 97 9.32 41.63 -26.71
C VAL A 97 8.40 42.80 -27.01
N ASP A 98 7.71 43.30 -26.01
CA ASP A 98 6.85 44.48 -26.16
C ASP A 98 7.67 45.75 -26.07
N TYR A 99 8.17 46.22 -27.22
CA TYR A 99 8.98 47.42 -27.30
C TYR A 99 8.17 48.70 -27.03
N GLN A 100 6.86 48.74 -27.29
CA GLN A 100 6.01 49.90 -26.98
C GLN A 100 5.77 50.00 -25.47
N GLY A 101 5.52 48.92 -24.80
CA GLY A 101 5.42 48.89 -23.36
C GLY A 101 6.74 49.23 -22.65
N LEU A 102 7.87 48.77 -23.17
CA LEU A 102 9.19 49.14 -22.66
C LEU A 102 9.46 50.65 -22.80
N THR A 103 9.15 51.26 -23.95
CA THR A 103 9.31 52.72 -24.12
C THR A 103 8.39 53.51 -23.20
N GLY A 104 7.12 53.08 -23.04
CA GLY A 104 6.19 53.67 -22.08
C GLY A 104 6.70 53.58 -20.64
N ALA A 105 7.21 52.42 -20.23
CA ALA A 105 7.78 52.19 -18.88
C ALA A 105 9.02 53.10 -18.62
N VAL A 106 9.89 53.30 -19.62
CA VAL A 106 11.06 54.20 -19.51
C VAL A 106 10.59 55.64 -19.41
N ILE A 107 9.64 56.09 -20.20
CA ILE A 107 9.07 57.44 -20.14
C ILE A 107 8.45 57.70 -18.76
N THR A 108 7.63 56.77 -18.22
CA THR A 108 7.04 56.91 -16.89
C THR A 108 8.12 57.00 -15.81
N LEU A 109 9.16 56.13 -15.86
CA LEU A 109 10.26 56.16 -14.91
C LEU A 109 11.01 57.50 -14.93
N VAL A 110 11.23 58.06 -16.10
CA VAL A 110 11.93 59.34 -16.26
C VAL A 110 11.07 60.52 -15.85
N THR A 111 9.74 60.46 -16.07
CA THR A 111 8.82 61.57 -15.79
C THR A 111 8.29 61.60 -14.37
N THR A 112 8.04 60.44 -13.78
CA THR A 112 7.42 60.30 -12.45
C THR A 112 8.37 59.79 -11.36
N GLY A 113 9.54 59.24 -11.73
CA GLY A 113 10.47 58.59 -10.81
C GLY A 113 9.96 57.24 -10.28
N GLU A 114 8.73 56.83 -10.64
CA GLU A 114 8.13 55.59 -10.22
C GLU A 114 8.47 54.45 -11.19
N LYS A 115 8.87 53.28 -10.63
CA LYS A 115 9.03 52.07 -11.43
C LYS A 115 7.67 51.61 -11.91
N SER A 116 7.32 51.88 -13.13
CA SER A 116 6.15 51.38 -13.82
C SER A 116 6.12 49.83 -13.82
N ILE A 117 4.92 49.30 -13.99
CA ILE A 117 4.55 47.89 -14.03
C ILE A 117 5.46 47.07 -14.93
N GLY A 118 5.82 45.85 -14.51
CA GLY A 118 6.83 45.00 -15.13
C GLY A 118 6.63 44.73 -16.62
N GLY A 119 7.61 45.13 -17.42
CA GLY A 119 7.64 44.94 -18.88
C GLY A 119 8.17 43.59 -19.36
N SER A 120 7.81 42.49 -18.71
CA SER A 120 8.14 41.14 -19.21
C SER A 120 6.93 40.55 -19.89
N THR A 121 7.10 40.01 -21.09
CA THR A 121 6.06 39.38 -21.91
C THR A 121 5.84 37.90 -21.47
N ILE A 122 4.71 37.31 -21.88
CA ILE A 122 4.41 35.85 -21.66
C ILE A 122 5.54 35.02 -22.27
N THR A 123 6.04 35.34 -23.48
CA THR A 123 7.14 34.62 -24.12
C THR A 123 8.45 34.73 -23.34
N GLN A 124 8.75 35.89 -22.74
CA GLN A 124 9.90 36.04 -21.84
C GLN A 124 9.75 35.25 -20.54
N MET A 125 8.55 35.21 -20.00
CA MET A 125 8.25 34.36 -18.81
C MET A 125 8.38 32.87 -19.13
N LEU A 126 7.92 32.46 -20.31
CA LEU A 126 8.09 31.08 -20.78
C LEU A 126 9.59 30.75 -20.92
N ALA A 127 10.38 31.58 -21.60
CA ALA A 127 11.82 31.40 -21.74
C ALA A 127 12.54 31.30 -20.41
N ARG A 128 12.15 32.12 -19.43
CA ARG A 128 12.68 32.04 -18.04
C ARG A 128 12.32 30.74 -17.35
N ASN A 129 11.06 30.31 -17.45
CA ASN A 129 10.57 29.11 -16.72
C ASN A 129 11.13 27.80 -17.28
N PHE A 130 11.58 27.77 -18.51
CA PHE A 130 12.16 26.58 -19.14
C PHE A 130 13.68 26.54 -19.12
N PHE A 131 14.35 27.66 -19.32
CA PHE A 131 15.77 27.66 -19.66
C PHE A 131 16.68 28.42 -18.68
N LEU A 132 16.11 29.21 -17.76
CA LEU A 132 16.92 30.12 -16.95
C LEU A 132 16.70 29.95 -15.46
N THR A 133 17.70 30.33 -14.67
CA THR A 133 17.61 30.37 -13.20
C THR A 133 16.81 31.59 -12.72
N LEU A 134 16.40 31.55 -11.44
CA LEU A 134 15.62 32.64 -10.82
C LEU A 134 16.47 33.85 -10.42
N ASP A 135 17.78 33.83 -10.68
CA ASP A 135 18.71 34.90 -10.30
C ASP A 135 18.40 36.21 -11.06
N LYS A 136 18.37 37.33 -10.34
CA LYS A 136 18.05 38.62 -10.90
C LYS A 136 19.33 39.31 -11.44
N THR A 137 19.84 38.84 -12.58
CA THR A 137 21.01 39.40 -13.24
C THR A 137 20.67 40.04 -14.59
N PHE A 138 21.46 41.02 -15.02
CA PHE A 138 21.33 41.63 -16.37
C PHE A 138 21.58 40.59 -17.47
N THR A 139 22.57 39.72 -17.27
CA THR A 139 22.89 38.65 -18.23
C THR A 139 21.70 37.70 -18.44
N ARG A 140 21.02 37.32 -17.36
CA ARG A 140 19.81 36.50 -17.45
C ARG A 140 18.70 37.23 -18.22
N LYS A 141 18.49 38.55 -17.97
CA LYS A 141 17.44 39.31 -18.68
C LYS A 141 17.76 39.46 -20.16
N THR A 142 19.03 39.58 -20.53
CA THR A 142 19.47 39.56 -21.93
C THR A 142 19.20 38.21 -22.58
N LYS A 143 19.52 37.11 -21.90
CA LYS A 143 19.17 35.75 -22.37
C LYS A 143 17.66 35.56 -22.56
N GLU A 144 16.81 36.03 -21.59
CA GLU A 144 15.36 36.04 -21.76
C GLU A 144 14.87 36.68 -23.04
N ILE A 145 15.39 37.89 -23.36
CA ILE A 145 14.99 38.64 -24.53
C ILE A 145 15.33 37.85 -25.81
N PHE A 146 16.57 37.39 -25.95
CA PHE A 146 16.99 36.66 -27.14
C PHE A 146 16.30 35.28 -27.27
N LEU A 147 16.06 34.59 -26.19
CA LEU A 147 15.27 33.34 -26.19
C LEU A 147 13.83 33.63 -26.63
N ALA A 148 13.18 34.67 -26.08
CA ALA A 148 11.83 35.05 -26.47
C ALA A 148 11.70 35.32 -27.97
N LEU A 149 12.64 36.11 -28.54
CA LEU A 149 12.67 36.36 -29.99
C LEU A 149 12.91 35.07 -30.80
N ARG A 150 13.64 34.09 -30.27
CA ARG A 150 13.92 32.83 -30.94
C ARG A 150 12.71 31.90 -30.86
N ILE A 151 12.01 31.85 -29.72
CA ILE A 151 10.77 31.10 -29.52
C ILE A 151 9.70 31.57 -30.52
N GLU A 152 9.45 32.86 -30.61
CA GLU A 152 8.44 33.45 -31.52
C GLU A 152 8.71 33.23 -33.00
N ARG A 153 9.97 32.95 -33.40
CA ARG A 153 10.30 32.57 -34.78
C ARG A 153 10.00 31.12 -35.10
N GLN A 154 9.86 30.26 -34.09
CA GLN A 154 9.74 28.80 -34.26
C GLN A 154 8.37 28.27 -33.87
N MET A 155 7.61 29.04 -33.09
CA MET A 155 6.30 28.61 -32.53
C MET A 155 5.27 29.72 -32.78
N ASP A 156 4.03 29.31 -32.99
CA ASP A 156 2.93 30.26 -33.05
C ASP A 156 2.48 30.74 -31.66
N LYS A 157 1.64 31.78 -31.65
CA LYS A 157 1.19 32.40 -30.39
C LYS A 157 0.38 31.49 -29.52
N ASP A 158 -0.43 30.63 -30.10
CA ASP A 158 -1.27 29.69 -29.34
C ASP A 158 -0.44 28.56 -28.76
N GLU A 159 0.57 28.06 -29.50
CA GLU A 159 1.57 27.11 -28.98
C GLU A 159 2.33 27.70 -27.77
N ILE A 160 2.76 28.96 -27.88
CA ILE A 160 3.47 29.67 -26.80
C ILE A 160 2.58 29.84 -25.56
N LEU A 161 1.33 30.25 -25.77
CA LEU A 161 0.37 30.46 -24.68
C LEU A 161 0.03 29.14 -24.02
N GLU A 162 -0.19 28.08 -24.79
CA GLU A 162 -0.45 26.71 -24.25
C GLU A 162 0.68 26.25 -23.35
N LEU A 163 1.93 26.33 -23.82
CA LEU A 163 3.08 25.96 -23.01
C LEU A 163 3.22 26.80 -21.75
N PHE A 164 2.97 28.11 -21.83
CA PHE A 164 3.00 29.00 -20.68
C PHE A 164 1.94 28.61 -19.63
N LEU A 165 0.68 28.42 -20.06
CA LEU A 165 -0.45 28.06 -19.21
C LEU A 165 -0.27 26.68 -18.55
N ASN A 166 0.49 25.77 -19.16
CA ASN A 166 0.80 24.45 -18.62
C ASN A 166 2.06 24.43 -17.72
N LYS A 167 2.98 25.40 -17.87
CA LYS A 167 4.27 25.41 -17.16
C LYS A 167 4.29 26.26 -15.90
N ILE A 168 3.50 27.33 -15.87
CA ILE A 168 3.56 28.33 -14.80
C ILE A 168 3.22 27.74 -13.44
N LEU A 169 4.05 28.08 -12.42
CA LEU A 169 3.73 27.76 -11.01
C LEU A 169 2.69 28.75 -10.49
N LEU A 170 1.59 28.24 -9.98
CA LEU A 170 0.45 29.02 -9.45
C LEU A 170 0.25 28.84 -7.93
N GLY A 171 1.26 28.32 -7.22
CA GLY A 171 1.21 28.10 -5.78
C GLY A 171 0.71 26.71 -5.38
N HIS A 172 0.83 26.32 -4.10
CA HIS A 172 0.41 25.00 -3.58
C HIS A 172 0.81 23.82 -4.47
N ARG A 173 2.02 23.87 -5.06
CA ARG A 173 2.54 22.85 -5.99
C ARG A 173 1.73 22.69 -7.28
N ALA A 174 0.75 23.57 -7.55
CA ALA A 174 -0.01 23.59 -8.79
C ALA A 174 0.83 24.21 -9.93
N TYR A 175 1.16 23.41 -10.90
CA TYR A 175 1.84 23.83 -12.14
C TYR A 175 0.85 23.74 -13.30
N GLY A 176 0.58 24.89 -13.91
CA GLY A 176 -0.40 25.07 -14.97
C GLY A 176 -1.82 25.33 -14.46
N VAL A 177 -2.63 25.87 -15.38
CA VAL A 177 -4.01 26.32 -15.08
C VAL A 177 -4.94 25.17 -14.77
N GLY A 178 -4.76 24.00 -15.41
CA GLY A 178 -5.59 22.82 -15.13
C GLY A 178 -5.41 22.32 -13.70
N ALA A 179 -4.18 22.28 -13.18
CA ALA A 179 -3.92 21.92 -11.80
C ALA A 179 -4.37 23.02 -10.83
N ALA A 180 -4.26 24.30 -11.19
CA ALA A 180 -4.71 25.40 -10.34
C ALA A 180 -6.23 25.40 -10.14
N ALA A 181 -7.01 25.15 -11.19
CA ALA A 181 -8.47 25.03 -11.09
C ALA A 181 -8.87 23.92 -10.11
N GLU A 182 -8.21 22.78 -10.17
CA GLU A 182 -8.45 21.65 -9.28
C GLU A 182 -8.01 21.95 -7.83
N VAL A 183 -6.78 22.49 -7.66
CA VAL A 183 -6.18 22.75 -6.33
C VAL A 183 -6.90 23.86 -5.57
N TYR A 184 -7.37 24.91 -6.23
CA TYR A 184 -8.01 26.03 -5.54
C TYR A 184 -9.52 25.94 -5.44
N TYR A 185 -10.19 25.28 -6.42
CA TYR A 185 -11.63 25.27 -6.52
C TYR A 185 -12.25 23.87 -6.65
N GLY A 186 -11.45 22.81 -6.82
CA GLY A 186 -11.96 21.45 -7.04
C GLY A 186 -12.77 21.32 -8.35
N LYS A 187 -12.47 22.17 -9.36
CA LYS A 187 -13.25 22.32 -10.59
C LYS A 187 -12.40 22.01 -11.83
N THR A 188 -13.07 21.66 -12.92
CA THR A 188 -12.49 21.69 -14.26
C THR A 188 -12.49 23.13 -14.81
N LEU A 189 -11.71 23.40 -15.86
CA LEU A 189 -11.56 24.75 -16.37
C LEU A 189 -12.88 25.37 -16.87
N ASP A 190 -13.75 24.56 -17.47
CA ASP A 190 -15.07 24.96 -18.00
C ASP A 190 -16.08 25.34 -16.90
N GLN A 191 -15.85 24.89 -15.67
CA GLN A 191 -16.72 25.18 -14.52
C GLN A 191 -16.32 26.45 -13.75
N LEU A 192 -15.21 27.09 -14.13
CA LEU A 192 -14.73 28.30 -13.47
C LEU A 192 -15.60 29.51 -13.76
N SER A 193 -15.94 30.28 -12.73
CA SER A 193 -16.56 31.60 -12.89
C SER A 193 -15.53 32.62 -13.42
N LEU A 194 -16.00 33.78 -13.90
CA LEU A 194 -15.13 34.88 -14.33
C LEU A 194 -14.22 35.35 -13.18
N ALA A 195 -14.75 35.46 -11.96
CA ALA A 195 -13.97 35.85 -10.79
C ALA A 195 -12.87 34.81 -10.46
N GLN A 196 -13.19 33.51 -10.58
CA GLN A 196 -12.23 32.43 -10.37
C GLN A 196 -11.14 32.40 -11.48
N CYS A 197 -11.51 32.65 -12.74
CA CYS A 197 -10.54 32.81 -13.83
C CYS A 197 -9.55 33.96 -13.56
N ALA A 198 -10.06 35.13 -13.14
CA ALA A 198 -9.23 36.27 -12.77
C ALA A 198 -8.35 35.99 -11.54
N MET A 199 -8.85 35.24 -10.56
CA MET A 199 -8.08 34.81 -9.39
C MET A 199 -6.92 33.89 -9.79
N ILE A 200 -7.14 32.88 -10.62
CA ILE A 200 -6.07 31.99 -11.11
C ILE A 200 -5.03 32.80 -11.89
N ALA A 201 -5.44 33.71 -12.78
CA ALA A 201 -4.51 34.56 -13.51
C ALA A 201 -3.69 35.48 -12.58
N SER A 202 -4.28 35.95 -11.49
CA SER A 202 -3.62 36.81 -10.51
C SER A 202 -2.41 36.13 -9.81
N LEU A 203 -2.43 34.81 -9.69
CA LEU A 203 -1.35 34.02 -9.07
C LEU A 203 -0.05 34.06 -9.87
N ALA A 204 -0.11 34.29 -11.19
CA ALA A 204 1.07 34.29 -12.08
C ALA A 204 2.16 35.27 -11.65
N LYS A 205 1.78 36.38 -11.02
CA LYS A 205 2.70 37.44 -10.61
C LYS A 205 3.61 37.03 -9.45
N ALA A 206 3.06 36.39 -8.42
CA ALA A 206 3.80 35.99 -7.20
C ALA A 206 3.02 34.97 -6.39
N PRO A 207 2.94 33.69 -6.79
CA PRO A 207 2.03 32.67 -6.25
C PRO A 207 2.22 32.36 -4.76
N SER A 208 3.39 32.68 -4.17
CA SER A 208 3.65 32.52 -2.74
C SER A 208 3.22 33.72 -1.88
N ARG A 209 2.98 34.86 -2.52
CA ARG A 209 2.64 36.14 -1.82
C ARG A 209 1.23 36.63 -2.14
N ILE A 210 0.73 36.30 -3.32
CA ILE A 210 -0.61 36.58 -3.84
C ILE A 210 -1.31 35.24 -3.95
N ASN A 211 -1.98 34.79 -2.86
CA ASN A 211 -2.56 33.47 -2.79
C ASN A 211 -3.86 33.52 -1.98
N PRO A 212 -5.00 33.05 -2.54
CA PRO A 212 -6.30 33.19 -1.89
C PRO A 212 -6.41 32.41 -0.57
N ILE A 213 -5.59 31.37 -0.38
CA ILE A 213 -5.60 30.55 0.86
C ILE A 213 -4.71 31.17 1.94
N THR A 214 -3.50 31.63 1.58
CA THR A 214 -2.50 32.10 2.56
C THR A 214 -2.46 33.61 2.74
N SER A 215 -2.99 34.38 1.79
CA SER A 215 -3.01 35.84 1.77
C SER A 215 -4.23 36.38 1.01
N PRO A 216 -5.46 36.11 1.49
CA PRO A 216 -6.70 36.35 0.73
C PRO A 216 -6.87 37.82 0.34
N GLU A 217 -6.58 38.76 1.20
CA GLU A 217 -6.69 40.19 0.92
C GLU A 217 -5.86 40.61 -0.30
N ARG A 218 -4.58 40.23 -0.35
CA ARG A 218 -3.69 40.55 -1.48
C ARG A 218 -4.12 39.82 -2.77
N ALA A 219 -4.67 38.62 -2.62
CA ALA A 219 -5.19 37.87 -3.75
C ALA A 219 -6.41 38.54 -4.35
N LEU A 220 -7.35 39.02 -3.52
CA LEU A 220 -8.52 39.79 -3.94
C LEU A 220 -8.15 41.14 -4.61
N GLU A 221 -7.22 41.88 -4.03
CA GLU A 221 -6.70 43.12 -4.66
C GLU A 221 -6.17 42.83 -6.07
N ARG A 222 -5.38 41.79 -6.25
CA ARG A 222 -4.82 41.43 -7.55
C ARG A 222 -5.88 40.88 -8.50
N ARG A 223 -6.85 40.06 -8.02
CA ARG A 223 -8.01 39.64 -8.81
C ARG A 223 -8.77 40.83 -9.37
N ASN A 224 -9.09 41.78 -8.51
CA ASN A 224 -9.83 42.98 -8.89
C ASN A 224 -9.04 43.84 -9.91
N TYR A 225 -7.71 43.91 -9.77
CA TYR A 225 -6.86 44.53 -10.80
C TYR A 225 -6.97 43.80 -12.15
N VAL A 226 -6.97 42.48 -12.20
CA VAL A 226 -7.10 41.69 -13.43
C VAL A 226 -8.47 41.93 -14.05
N LEU A 227 -9.56 41.88 -13.27
CA LEU A 227 -10.91 42.19 -13.74
C LEU A 227 -11.03 43.59 -14.34
N ASN A 228 -10.46 44.60 -13.67
CA ASN A 228 -10.43 45.96 -14.20
C ASN A 228 -9.69 46.04 -15.54
N ARG A 229 -8.55 45.36 -15.67
CA ARG A 229 -7.81 45.30 -16.93
C ARG A 229 -8.60 44.62 -18.04
N MET A 230 -9.35 43.56 -17.72
CA MET A 230 -10.23 42.86 -18.67
C MET A 230 -11.33 43.79 -19.17
N LEU A 231 -11.89 44.65 -18.31
CA LEU A 231 -12.88 45.64 -18.66
C LEU A 231 -12.27 46.74 -19.58
N GLU A 232 -11.09 47.32 -19.21
CA GLU A 232 -10.38 48.32 -19.98
C GLU A 232 -10.01 47.86 -21.38
N LEU A 233 -9.70 46.57 -21.55
CA LEU A 233 -9.35 45.95 -22.83
C LEU A 233 -10.59 45.48 -23.63
N GLY A 234 -11.79 45.62 -23.06
CA GLY A 234 -13.03 45.23 -23.74
C GLY A 234 -13.27 43.72 -23.78
N TYR A 235 -12.56 42.93 -22.99
CA TYR A 235 -12.77 41.48 -22.89
C TYR A 235 -14.06 41.11 -22.12
N ILE A 236 -14.50 41.98 -21.22
CA ILE A 236 -15.75 41.87 -20.48
C ILE A 236 -16.51 43.20 -20.49
N ASN A 237 -17.80 43.15 -20.33
CA ASN A 237 -18.63 44.35 -20.20
C ASN A 237 -18.76 44.79 -18.73
N GLN A 238 -19.35 45.99 -18.51
CA GLN A 238 -19.52 46.58 -17.17
C GLN A 238 -20.31 45.66 -16.21
N ALA A 239 -21.41 45.04 -16.68
CA ALA A 239 -22.25 44.17 -15.86
C ALA A 239 -21.47 42.93 -15.39
N ALA A 240 -20.77 42.24 -16.29
CA ALA A 240 -19.94 41.07 -15.94
C ALA A 240 -18.79 41.43 -14.99
N TYR A 241 -18.24 42.66 -15.09
CA TYR A 241 -17.23 43.15 -14.15
C TYR A 241 -17.83 43.37 -12.75
N GLU A 242 -19.00 43.99 -12.63
CA GLU A 242 -19.68 44.24 -11.35
C GLU A 242 -20.09 42.94 -10.68
N ASP A 243 -20.64 41.99 -11.43
CA ASP A 243 -21.00 40.64 -10.93
C ASP A 243 -19.76 39.90 -10.41
N ALA A 244 -18.64 39.91 -11.17
CA ALA A 244 -17.40 39.23 -10.76
C ALA A 244 -16.73 39.89 -9.55
N LEU A 245 -16.87 41.21 -9.37
CA LEU A 245 -16.37 41.88 -8.16
C LEU A 245 -17.18 41.52 -6.92
N ALA A 246 -18.50 41.36 -7.06
CA ALA A 246 -19.43 41.02 -5.97
C ALA A 246 -19.29 39.55 -5.55
N GLU A 247 -18.77 38.69 -6.44
CA GLU A 247 -18.57 37.27 -6.15
C GLU A 247 -17.55 37.06 -5.03
N GLN A 248 -17.98 36.42 -3.93
CA GLN A 248 -17.08 36.05 -2.85
C GLN A 248 -16.14 34.92 -3.28
N ASP A 249 -14.87 35.06 -2.95
CA ASP A 249 -13.91 34.01 -3.22
C ASP A 249 -14.12 32.83 -2.27
N ASN A 250 -14.21 31.64 -2.82
CA ASN A 250 -14.42 30.40 -2.11
C ASN A 250 -13.25 29.44 -2.29
N ALA A 251 -12.05 29.95 -2.58
CA ALA A 251 -10.86 29.16 -2.74
C ALA A 251 -10.43 28.50 -1.42
N PHE A 252 -10.26 27.19 -1.45
CA PHE A 252 -9.61 26.45 -0.38
C PHE A 252 -8.75 25.32 -1.00
N TYR A 253 -7.88 24.72 -0.22
CA TYR A 253 -6.97 23.71 -0.75
C TYR A 253 -7.70 22.40 -1.03
N HIS A 254 -7.86 22.10 -2.32
CA HIS A 254 -8.34 20.82 -2.83
C HIS A 254 -7.10 20.03 -3.30
N GLY A 255 -6.30 19.51 -2.37
CA GLY A 255 -5.24 18.57 -2.73
C GLY A 255 -5.83 17.31 -3.34
N PRO A 256 -5.00 16.46 -4.01
CA PRO A 256 -5.47 15.14 -4.41
C PRO A 256 -6.06 14.44 -3.21
N THR A 257 -7.37 14.24 -3.21
CA THR A 257 -8.04 13.57 -2.11
C THR A 257 -7.69 12.10 -2.19
N VAL A 258 -6.78 11.65 -1.32
CA VAL A 258 -6.53 10.24 -1.11
C VAL A 258 -7.83 9.63 -0.56
N GLU A 259 -8.47 8.76 -1.36
CA GLU A 259 -9.75 8.15 -1.03
C GLU A 259 -9.55 6.89 -0.17
N LEU A 260 -8.37 6.29 -0.25
CA LEU A 260 -7.99 5.09 0.50
C LEU A 260 -6.54 5.14 0.96
N ALA A 261 -6.30 5.06 2.26
CA ALA A 261 -4.94 5.00 2.82
C ALA A 261 -4.35 3.58 2.70
N ALA A 262 -3.53 3.35 1.68
CA ALA A 262 -2.78 2.11 1.48
C ALA A 262 -1.33 2.38 1.03
N PRO A 263 -0.52 3.08 1.86
CA PRO A 263 0.79 3.58 1.43
C PRO A 263 1.82 2.49 1.14
N HIS A 264 1.80 1.34 1.83
CA HIS A 264 2.67 0.20 1.50
C HIS A 264 2.38 -0.32 0.09
N LEU A 265 1.11 -0.47 -0.28
CA LEU A 265 0.69 -0.89 -1.61
C LEU A 265 1.09 0.15 -2.67
N ALA A 266 0.86 1.43 -2.38
CA ALA A 266 1.23 2.51 -3.29
C ALA A 266 2.73 2.52 -3.61
N GLU A 267 3.58 2.33 -2.59
CA GLU A 267 5.03 2.26 -2.79
C GLU A 267 5.45 1.01 -3.58
N MET A 268 4.82 -0.14 -3.33
CA MET A 268 5.02 -1.34 -4.15
C MET A 268 4.66 -1.07 -5.62
N ALA A 269 3.51 -0.41 -5.85
CA ALA A 269 3.05 -0.07 -7.20
C ALA A 269 4.00 0.89 -7.90
N ARG A 270 4.48 1.93 -7.20
CA ARG A 270 5.49 2.87 -7.71
C ARG A 270 6.80 2.14 -8.07
N ALA A 271 7.32 1.33 -7.15
CA ALA A 271 8.56 0.60 -7.38
C ALA A 271 8.46 -0.35 -8.58
N ARG A 272 7.32 -1.03 -8.72
CA ARG A 272 7.06 -1.90 -9.87
C ARG A 272 6.90 -1.13 -11.17
N ALA A 273 6.18 0.02 -11.15
CA ALA A 273 6.06 0.88 -12.31
C ALA A 273 7.43 1.40 -12.78
N VAL A 274 8.29 1.82 -11.85
CA VAL A 274 9.68 2.23 -12.17
C VAL A 274 10.49 1.06 -12.75
N SER A 275 10.32 -0.15 -12.23
CA SER A 275 10.99 -1.35 -12.77
C SER A 275 10.53 -1.69 -14.19
N LEU A 276 9.26 -1.42 -14.55
CA LEU A 276 8.67 -1.73 -15.85
C LEU A 276 8.93 -0.64 -16.89
N LEU A 277 8.82 0.66 -16.49
CA LEU A 277 8.79 1.81 -17.39
C LEU A 277 10.03 2.72 -17.27
N GLY A 278 10.98 2.37 -16.38
CA GLY A 278 12.18 3.16 -16.14
C GLY A 278 11.94 4.40 -15.27
N SER A 279 12.88 5.34 -15.29
CA SER A 279 12.86 6.58 -14.48
C SER A 279 11.65 7.47 -14.75
N ASP A 280 11.11 7.41 -15.97
CA ASP A 280 10.00 8.23 -16.43
C ASP A 280 8.66 7.84 -15.78
N ALA A 281 8.58 6.65 -15.17
CA ALA A 281 7.38 6.20 -14.48
C ALA A 281 6.83 7.21 -13.46
N SER A 282 7.71 7.93 -12.75
CA SER A 282 7.31 8.89 -11.71
C SER A 282 6.86 10.26 -12.26
N THR A 283 7.17 10.56 -13.49
CA THR A 283 6.98 11.90 -14.10
C THR A 283 6.25 11.88 -15.43
N GLY A 284 6.01 10.71 -16.01
CA GLY A 284 5.36 10.52 -17.31
C GLY A 284 3.84 10.52 -17.27
N GLY A 285 3.21 10.69 -16.11
CA GLY A 285 1.75 10.80 -15.97
C GLY A 285 1.02 9.46 -16.04
N TYR A 286 1.70 8.38 -15.69
CA TYR A 286 1.11 7.06 -15.70
C TYR A 286 0.09 6.87 -14.57
N GLU A 287 -0.92 6.07 -14.85
CA GLU A 287 -1.92 5.62 -13.89
C GLU A 287 -1.79 4.11 -13.69
N VAL A 288 -1.51 3.72 -12.45
CA VAL A 288 -1.37 2.32 -12.04
C VAL A 288 -2.67 1.85 -11.40
N PHE A 289 -3.33 0.89 -12.01
CA PHE A 289 -4.50 0.24 -11.45
C PHE A 289 -4.08 -1.05 -10.77
N THR A 290 -4.32 -1.11 -9.46
CA THR A 290 -4.02 -2.30 -8.67
C THR A 290 -5.17 -3.30 -8.68
N THR A 291 -4.92 -4.53 -8.22
CA THR A 291 -5.95 -5.57 -8.04
C THR A 291 -6.71 -5.43 -6.72
N VAL A 292 -6.29 -4.49 -5.87
CA VAL A 292 -6.82 -4.30 -4.52
C VAL A 292 -8.20 -3.63 -4.58
N ASP A 293 -9.15 -4.18 -3.84
CA ASP A 293 -10.49 -3.64 -3.65
C ASP A 293 -10.51 -2.66 -2.48
N SER A 294 -11.13 -1.48 -2.64
CA SER A 294 -11.09 -0.42 -1.62
C SER A 294 -11.81 -0.81 -0.32
N ARG A 295 -12.93 -1.53 -0.41
CA ARG A 295 -13.70 -2.02 0.74
C ARG A 295 -12.90 -3.06 1.53
N LEU A 296 -12.30 -4.01 0.81
CA LEU A 296 -11.48 -5.06 1.44
C LEU A 296 -10.22 -4.46 2.08
N GLN A 297 -9.58 -3.50 1.43
CA GLN A 297 -8.40 -2.83 1.98
C GLN A 297 -8.72 -2.03 3.23
N GLY A 298 -9.83 -1.30 3.24
CA GLY A 298 -10.32 -0.58 4.41
C GLY A 298 -10.63 -1.52 5.57
N ALA A 299 -11.30 -2.63 5.30
CA ALA A 299 -11.58 -3.68 6.30
C ALA A 299 -10.30 -4.30 6.87
N ALA A 300 -9.32 -4.60 6.00
CA ALA A 300 -8.02 -5.15 6.42
C ALA A 300 -7.25 -4.20 7.34
N TYR A 301 -7.22 -2.92 6.98
CA TYR A 301 -6.55 -1.91 7.80
C TYR A 301 -7.24 -1.75 9.16
N LYS A 302 -8.57 -1.64 9.18
CA LYS A 302 -9.37 -1.57 10.43
C LYS A 302 -9.12 -2.81 11.31
N ALA A 303 -9.17 -4.01 10.75
CA ALA A 303 -8.93 -5.26 11.48
C ALA A 303 -7.53 -5.33 12.10
N VAL A 304 -6.49 -4.92 11.35
CA VAL A 304 -5.13 -4.88 11.87
C VAL A 304 -5.01 -3.89 13.02
N LEU A 305 -5.55 -2.68 12.90
CA LEU A 305 -5.52 -1.69 13.98
C LEU A 305 -6.24 -2.20 15.23
N SER A 306 -7.46 -2.72 15.08
CA SER A 306 -8.25 -3.26 16.19
C SER A 306 -7.54 -4.40 16.91
N GLY A 307 -6.93 -5.33 16.15
CA GLY A 307 -6.21 -6.45 16.74
C GLY A 307 -4.95 -6.05 17.52
N LEU A 308 -4.23 -5.03 17.05
CA LEU A 308 -3.07 -4.49 17.74
C LEU A 308 -3.46 -3.72 19.02
N GLU A 309 -4.59 -3.01 18.98
CA GLU A 309 -5.14 -2.33 20.16
C GLU A 309 -5.67 -3.33 21.20
N GLU A 310 -6.35 -4.39 20.75
CA GLU A 310 -6.76 -5.47 21.68
C GLU A 310 -5.55 -6.11 22.38
N TYR A 311 -4.44 -6.29 21.66
CA TYR A 311 -3.21 -6.75 22.26
C TYR A 311 -2.75 -5.79 23.37
N ASP A 312 -2.69 -4.48 23.08
CA ASP A 312 -2.28 -3.47 24.04
C ASP A 312 -3.21 -3.41 25.27
N TYR A 313 -4.52 -3.52 25.08
CA TYR A 313 -5.49 -3.55 26.18
C TYR A 313 -5.26 -4.74 27.11
N ARG A 314 -4.86 -5.88 26.55
CA ARG A 314 -4.53 -7.08 27.37
C ARG A 314 -3.23 -6.91 28.16
N HIS A 315 -2.27 -6.12 27.65
CA HIS A 315 -0.96 -5.97 28.25
C HIS A 315 -0.82 -4.69 29.10
N GLY A 316 -1.78 -3.77 29.01
CA GLY A 316 -1.88 -2.59 29.83
C GLY A 316 -1.20 -1.35 29.25
N TYR A 317 -1.35 -0.25 29.95
CA TYR A 317 -0.87 1.05 29.56
C TYR A 317 0.61 1.25 29.97
N ARG A 318 1.44 1.63 29.00
CA ARG A 318 2.88 1.85 29.17
C ARG A 318 3.25 3.24 29.71
N GLY A 319 2.23 4.09 29.94
CA GLY A 319 2.41 5.47 30.36
C GLY A 319 2.39 6.47 29.19
N PRO A 320 2.54 7.78 29.49
CA PRO A 320 2.58 8.84 28.49
C PRO A 320 3.85 8.74 27.63
N GLU A 321 3.80 9.27 26.39
CA GLU A 321 4.98 9.33 25.52
C GLU A 321 6.07 10.29 26.08
N ALA A 322 5.64 11.32 26.78
CA ALA A 322 6.52 12.26 27.49
C ALA A 322 5.73 12.99 28.57
N HIS A 323 6.44 13.67 29.44
CA HIS A 323 5.90 14.59 30.43
C HIS A 323 6.53 15.97 30.28
N VAL A 324 5.73 17.03 30.35
CA VAL A 324 6.16 18.42 30.22
C VAL A 324 5.69 19.20 31.46
N GLU A 325 6.60 19.84 32.19
CA GLU A 325 6.24 20.72 33.30
C GLU A 325 5.43 21.91 32.79
N LEU A 326 4.17 21.98 33.18
CA LEU A 326 3.31 23.11 32.87
C LEU A 326 3.35 24.09 34.04
N GLY A 327 3.85 25.30 33.79
CA GLY A 327 3.81 26.38 34.81
C GLY A 327 2.36 26.82 35.07
N GLU A 328 2.10 27.41 36.27
CA GLU A 328 0.77 27.87 36.72
C GLU A 328 0.07 28.85 35.74
N ASN A 329 0.83 29.51 34.86
CA ASN A 329 0.33 30.44 33.82
C ASN A 329 0.55 29.93 32.41
N SER A 330 0.72 28.61 32.21
CA SER A 330 0.91 28.05 30.85
C SER A 330 -0.38 28.21 30.03
N ALA A 331 -0.22 28.68 28.79
CA ALA A 331 -1.34 29.01 27.93
C ALA A 331 -1.30 28.17 26.63
N SER A 332 -2.42 28.10 25.96
CA SER A 332 -2.64 27.38 24.68
C SER A 332 -1.47 27.47 23.65
N PRO A 333 -0.79 28.62 23.44
CA PRO A 333 0.36 28.65 22.52
C PRO A 333 1.54 27.78 22.96
N GLN A 334 1.79 27.66 24.29
CA GLN A 334 2.87 26.84 24.83
C GLN A 334 2.55 25.33 24.68
N TRP A 335 1.30 24.93 24.89
CA TRP A 335 0.84 23.54 24.69
C TRP A 335 0.96 23.13 23.24
N GLY A 336 0.59 24.01 22.29
CA GLY A 336 0.76 23.78 20.87
C GLY A 336 2.23 23.59 20.46
N VAL A 337 3.15 24.33 21.07
CA VAL A 337 4.61 24.18 20.87
C VAL A 337 5.09 22.83 21.41
N ALA A 338 4.65 22.41 22.61
CA ALA A 338 4.99 21.12 23.20
C ALA A 338 4.52 19.94 22.32
N LEU A 339 3.36 20.04 21.68
CA LEU A 339 2.81 19.01 20.80
C LEU A 339 3.42 18.99 19.38
N LYS A 340 4.22 19.99 19.00
CA LYS A 340 4.76 20.12 17.66
C LYS A 340 5.59 18.91 17.17
N PRO A 341 6.41 18.26 18.01
CA PRO A 341 7.16 17.06 17.65
C PRO A 341 6.28 15.83 17.40
N TYR A 342 5.11 15.77 18.00
CA TYR A 342 4.23 14.60 17.97
C TYR A 342 3.23 14.70 16.83
N GLN A 343 3.40 13.85 15.82
CA GLN A 343 2.48 13.78 14.67
C GLN A 343 1.35 12.79 14.95
N PRO A 344 0.15 12.98 14.37
CA PRO A 344 -0.87 11.93 14.35
C PRO A 344 -0.32 10.67 13.68
N ILE A 345 -0.62 9.49 14.24
CA ILE A 345 -0.16 8.18 13.75
C ILE A 345 -1.37 7.24 13.74
N ALA A 346 -1.68 6.63 12.60
CA ALA A 346 -2.79 5.68 12.44
C ALA A 346 -4.12 6.16 13.06
N GLY A 347 -4.44 7.46 12.95
CA GLY A 347 -5.64 8.05 13.54
C GLY A 347 -5.53 8.38 15.03
N LEU A 348 -4.40 8.05 15.69
CA LEU A 348 -4.13 8.44 17.08
C LEU A 348 -3.66 9.90 17.13
N ALA A 349 -4.47 10.78 17.73
CA ALA A 349 -4.13 12.19 17.89
C ALA A 349 -3.25 12.39 19.14
N PRO A 350 -2.16 13.17 19.06
CA PRO A 350 -1.40 13.58 20.23
C PRO A 350 -2.13 14.67 20.99
N GLY A 351 -2.14 14.58 22.32
CA GLY A 351 -2.69 15.58 23.21
C GLY A 351 -1.86 15.74 24.48
N ILE A 352 -1.94 16.91 25.10
CA ILE A 352 -1.32 17.22 26.40
C ILE A 352 -2.40 17.36 27.45
N VAL A 353 -2.25 16.68 28.57
CA VAL A 353 -3.16 16.79 29.70
C VAL A 353 -2.93 18.15 30.38
N ILE A 354 -3.95 19.02 30.39
CA ILE A 354 -3.88 20.38 30.94
C ILE A 354 -4.53 20.49 32.32
N GLU A 355 -5.51 19.62 32.61
CA GLU A 355 -6.15 19.48 33.91
C GLU A 355 -6.46 18.00 34.15
N ALA A 356 -6.37 17.55 35.41
CA ALA A 356 -6.77 16.19 35.79
C ALA A 356 -7.23 16.18 37.24
N ASP A 357 -8.39 15.61 37.48
CA ASP A 357 -8.92 15.26 38.80
C ASP A 357 -9.27 13.76 38.86
N GLU A 358 -9.95 13.31 39.91
CA GLU A 358 -10.31 11.89 40.07
C GLU A 358 -11.30 11.40 39.01
N ALA A 359 -12.13 12.26 38.45
CA ALA A 359 -13.22 11.91 37.54
C ALA A 359 -12.91 12.17 36.05
N LEU A 360 -12.13 13.24 35.79
CA LEU A 360 -11.97 13.79 34.45
C LEU A 360 -10.55 14.30 34.18
N ALA A 361 -10.05 14.12 32.94
CA ALA A 361 -8.90 14.84 32.44
C ALA A 361 -9.30 15.71 31.24
N LEU A 362 -8.84 16.96 31.22
CA LEU A 362 -8.92 17.82 30.04
C LEU A 362 -7.62 17.71 29.25
N VAL A 363 -7.76 17.44 27.97
CA VAL A 363 -6.64 17.19 27.05
C VAL A 363 -6.72 18.17 25.88
N TYR A 364 -5.66 18.96 25.71
CA TYR A 364 -5.51 19.88 24.60
C TYR A 364 -4.86 19.16 23.42
N LEU A 365 -5.52 19.18 22.28
CA LEU A 365 -5.08 18.55 21.05
C LEU A 365 -4.31 19.53 20.14
N ARG A 366 -3.55 18.98 19.23
CA ARG A 366 -2.74 19.74 18.28
C ARG A 366 -3.54 20.69 17.36
N ASN A 367 -4.81 20.41 17.10
CA ASN A 367 -5.73 21.24 16.32
C ASN A 367 -6.40 22.35 17.17
N ALA A 368 -5.87 22.64 18.34
CA ALA A 368 -6.37 23.60 19.31
C ALA A 368 -7.75 23.25 19.93
N GLN A 369 -8.22 22.03 19.78
CA GLN A 369 -9.41 21.52 20.43
C GLN A 369 -9.06 21.01 21.83
N THR A 370 -9.90 21.29 22.83
CA THR A 370 -9.84 20.66 24.15
C THR A 370 -10.92 19.61 24.25
N ILE A 371 -10.55 18.42 24.69
CA ILE A 371 -11.41 17.26 24.88
C ILE A 371 -11.38 16.79 26.33
N ALA A 372 -12.41 16.07 26.73
CA ALA A 372 -12.52 15.48 28.06
C ALA A 372 -12.40 13.96 27.98
N LEU A 373 -11.62 13.38 28.90
CA LEU A 373 -11.46 11.95 29.09
C LEU A 373 -11.95 11.56 30.47
N SER A 374 -12.98 10.73 30.54
CA SER A 374 -13.48 10.14 31.79
C SER A 374 -12.79 8.82 32.11
N MET A 375 -12.99 8.30 33.31
CA MET A 375 -12.48 6.97 33.69
C MET A 375 -12.97 5.84 32.75
N GLU A 376 -14.18 5.95 32.22
CA GLU A 376 -14.73 4.98 31.26
C GLU A 376 -13.90 4.91 29.99
N SER A 377 -13.40 6.07 29.51
CA SER A 377 -12.59 6.18 28.30
C SER A 377 -11.18 5.57 28.43
N MET A 378 -10.77 5.20 29.64
CA MET A 378 -9.44 4.65 29.95
C MET A 378 -9.49 3.45 30.92
N SER A 379 -10.63 2.82 31.10
CA SER A 379 -10.81 1.69 32.04
C SER A 379 -9.87 0.50 31.79
N TRP A 380 -9.41 0.34 30.56
CA TRP A 380 -8.42 -0.66 30.15
C TRP A 380 -6.99 -0.35 30.65
N ALA A 381 -6.69 0.89 31.03
CA ALA A 381 -5.34 1.42 31.22
C ALA A 381 -4.70 0.96 32.54
N ARG A 382 -4.71 -0.35 32.81
CA ARG A 382 -3.95 -0.98 33.87
C ARG A 382 -2.46 -0.79 33.60
N ALA A 383 -1.65 -0.50 34.59
CA ALA A 383 -0.23 -0.28 34.42
C ALA A 383 0.47 -1.51 33.80
N PHE A 384 1.25 -1.32 32.75
CA PHE A 384 2.10 -2.35 32.17
C PHE A 384 3.23 -2.69 33.16
N LEU A 385 3.32 -3.93 33.61
CA LEU A 385 4.36 -4.43 34.52
C LEU A 385 5.30 -5.45 33.85
N GLY A 386 5.14 -5.63 32.55
CA GLY A 386 5.83 -6.61 31.72
C GLY A 386 4.82 -7.42 30.89
N ARG A 387 5.30 -8.15 29.89
CA ARG A 387 4.42 -8.83 28.90
C ARG A 387 3.47 -9.87 29.48
N ASP A 388 3.80 -10.39 30.66
CA ASP A 388 2.98 -11.42 31.34
C ASP A 388 2.22 -10.87 32.55
N ARG A 389 2.35 -9.60 32.87
CA ARG A 389 1.74 -9.00 34.04
C ARG A 389 1.25 -7.59 33.81
N VAL A 390 0.08 -7.30 34.30
CA VAL A 390 -0.52 -5.97 34.36
C VAL A 390 -0.85 -5.58 35.80
N GLY A 391 -0.87 -4.29 36.08
CA GLY A 391 -1.22 -3.73 37.39
C GLY A 391 -2.69 -3.92 37.78
N ALA A 392 -3.07 -3.36 38.91
CA ALA A 392 -4.48 -3.29 39.29
C ALA A 392 -5.28 -2.41 38.31
N ALA A 393 -6.59 -2.63 38.24
CA ALA A 393 -7.46 -1.74 37.45
C ALA A 393 -7.45 -0.33 38.07
N PRO A 394 -7.27 0.74 37.27
CA PRO A 394 -7.33 2.10 37.78
C PRO A 394 -8.73 2.43 38.32
N LYS A 395 -8.80 3.25 39.34
CA LYS A 395 -10.07 3.65 39.94
C LYS A 395 -10.41 5.10 39.65
N THR A 396 -9.38 5.93 39.49
CA THR A 396 -9.50 7.35 39.19
C THR A 396 -8.68 7.71 37.95
N VAL A 397 -9.02 8.81 37.30
CA VAL A 397 -8.26 9.31 36.16
C VAL A 397 -6.81 9.62 36.54
N THR A 398 -6.58 10.12 37.75
CA THR A 398 -5.25 10.45 38.31
C THR A 398 -4.38 9.22 38.62
N ASP A 399 -4.96 8.01 38.65
CA ASP A 399 -4.18 6.76 38.66
C ASP A 399 -3.45 6.53 37.31
N VAL A 400 -3.94 7.14 36.23
CA VAL A 400 -3.47 6.90 34.86
C VAL A 400 -2.77 8.11 34.26
N LEU A 401 -3.31 9.32 34.44
CA LEU A 401 -2.88 10.56 33.79
C LEU A 401 -2.53 11.65 34.81
N LYS A 402 -1.52 12.46 34.46
CA LYS A 402 -1.10 13.64 35.22
C LYS A 402 -1.07 14.86 34.32
N VAL A 403 -1.26 16.05 34.91
CA VAL A 403 -1.10 17.31 34.18
C VAL A 403 0.32 17.40 33.61
N GLY A 404 0.42 17.74 32.33
CA GLY A 404 1.69 17.77 31.58
C GLY A 404 2.00 16.47 30.80
N ASP A 405 1.24 15.41 30.98
CA ASP A 405 1.42 14.18 30.21
C ASP A 405 1.06 14.37 28.75
N ILE A 406 1.95 13.94 27.85
CA ILE A 406 1.69 13.83 26.40
C ILE A 406 1.22 12.43 26.12
N ILE A 407 -0.02 12.32 25.65
CA ILE A 407 -0.74 11.06 25.45
C ILE A 407 -1.28 10.94 24.04
N ARG A 408 -1.76 9.75 23.69
CA ARG A 408 -2.55 9.51 22.49
C ARG A 408 -4.02 9.34 22.82
N VAL A 409 -4.84 9.91 21.96
CA VAL A 409 -6.30 9.74 22.04
C VAL A 409 -6.86 9.38 20.68
N ARG A 410 -7.98 8.66 20.68
CA ARG A 410 -8.73 8.29 19.50
C ARG A 410 -10.21 8.54 19.71
N MET A 411 -10.90 8.91 18.65
CA MET A 411 -12.36 8.94 18.62
C MET A 411 -12.89 7.55 18.22
N ASN A 412 -13.77 6.97 19.01
CA ASN A 412 -14.42 5.71 18.69
C ASN A 412 -15.56 5.90 17.67
N ASP A 413 -16.19 4.80 17.22
CA ASP A 413 -17.26 4.83 16.23
C ASP A 413 -18.53 5.57 16.74
N GLU A 414 -18.66 5.78 18.06
CA GLU A 414 -19.76 6.55 18.70
C GLU A 414 -19.45 8.04 18.83
N GLY A 415 -18.26 8.49 18.38
CA GLY A 415 -17.82 9.88 18.47
C GLY A 415 -17.26 10.28 19.84
N LEU A 416 -16.95 9.32 20.70
CA LEU A 416 -16.37 9.54 22.02
C LEU A 416 -14.86 9.42 21.99
N TRP A 417 -14.16 10.33 22.70
CA TRP A 417 -12.70 10.26 22.83
C TRP A 417 -12.29 9.22 23.86
N GLN A 418 -11.28 8.44 23.53
CA GLN A 418 -10.71 7.38 24.36
C GLN A 418 -9.20 7.53 24.45
N LEU A 419 -8.63 7.16 25.59
CA LEU A 419 -7.20 7.01 25.77
C LEU A 419 -6.70 5.87 24.87
N ALA A 420 -5.61 6.10 24.18
CA ALA A 420 -4.94 5.12 23.32
C ALA A 420 -3.43 5.16 23.55
N GLN A 421 -2.72 4.21 23.00
CA GLN A 421 -1.27 4.22 22.91
C GLN A 421 -0.79 3.66 21.58
N ILE A 422 0.41 3.98 21.16
CA ILE A 422 1.02 3.42 19.95
C ILE A 422 1.44 1.98 20.26
N PRO A 423 0.96 0.96 19.53
CA PRO A 423 1.33 -0.43 19.78
C PRO A 423 2.83 -0.68 19.61
N GLU A 424 3.41 -1.53 20.46
CA GLU A 424 4.77 -2.06 20.26
C GLU A 424 4.79 -3.21 19.25
N VAL A 425 3.72 -4.01 19.24
CA VAL A 425 3.55 -5.12 18.31
C VAL A 425 3.18 -4.62 16.94
N GLU A 426 3.54 -5.40 15.94
CA GLU A 426 3.20 -5.17 14.55
C GLU A 426 2.36 -6.33 14.01
N SER A 427 1.62 -6.07 12.95
CA SER A 427 0.85 -7.10 12.26
C SER A 427 0.95 -6.91 10.75
N ALA A 428 0.78 -8.00 10.04
CA ALA A 428 0.60 -7.99 8.60
C ALA A 428 -0.60 -8.83 8.22
N LEU A 429 -1.36 -8.35 7.25
CA LEU A 429 -2.47 -9.06 6.64
C LEU A 429 -2.30 -9.04 5.12
N VAL A 430 -2.46 -10.19 4.48
CA VAL A 430 -2.55 -10.30 3.04
C VAL A 430 -3.71 -11.21 2.66
N SER A 431 -4.55 -10.75 1.76
CA SER A 431 -5.68 -11.50 1.21
C SER A 431 -5.57 -11.59 -0.29
N ILE A 432 -5.68 -12.81 -0.84
CA ILE A 432 -5.58 -13.07 -2.29
C ILE A 432 -6.80 -13.83 -2.79
N ASP A 433 -7.07 -13.65 -4.07
CA ASP A 433 -8.05 -14.45 -4.83
C ASP A 433 -7.42 -15.81 -5.17
N PRO A 434 -7.97 -16.93 -4.72
CA PRO A 434 -7.39 -18.24 -4.98
C PRO A 434 -7.44 -18.68 -6.45
N MET A 435 -8.29 -18.04 -7.28
CA MET A 435 -8.48 -18.45 -8.67
C MET A 435 -7.46 -17.83 -9.64
N ASN A 436 -6.80 -16.73 -9.22
CA ASN A 436 -5.87 -16.02 -10.09
C ASN A 436 -4.68 -15.37 -9.37
N GLY A 437 -4.63 -15.42 -8.05
CA GLY A 437 -3.55 -14.83 -7.26
C GLY A 437 -3.63 -13.30 -7.07
N ALA A 438 -4.69 -12.63 -7.52
CA ALA A 438 -4.84 -11.19 -7.35
C ALA A 438 -4.85 -10.82 -5.85
N ILE A 439 -3.97 -9.91 -5.44
CA ILE A 439 -3.98 -9.37 -4.08
C ILE A 439 -5.19 -8.46 -3.94
N ARG A 440 -6.14 -8.84 -3.07
CA ARG A 440 -7.39 -8.10 -2.82
C ARG A 440 -7.26 -7.10 -1.68
N ALA A 441 -6.39 -7.39 -0.70
CA ALA A 441 -6.04 -6.49 0.39
C ALA A 441 -4.62 -6.79 0.89
N LEU A 442 -3.91 -5.76 1.34
CA LEU A 442 -2.56 -5.87 1.88
C LEU A 442 -2.28 -4.78 2.92
N VAL A 443 -1.94 -5.20 4.14
CA VAL A 443 -1.50 -4.32 5.23
C VAL A 443 -0.13 -4.79 5.69
N GLY A 444 0.87 -3.91 5.64
CA GLY A 444 2.26 -4.23 5.94
C GLY A 444 2.74 -3.83 7.34
N GLY A 445 1.87 -3.27 8.18
CA GLY A 445 2.19 -2.82 9.54
C GLY A 445 1.16 -1.84 10.08
N PHE A 446 1.36 -1.40 11.33
CA PHE A 446 0.47 -0.47 12.01
C PHE A 446 0.36 0.89 11.29
N ASP A 447 1.49 1.51 10.98
CA ASP A 447 1.53 2.82 10.31
C ASP A 447 2.77 2.98 9.43
N TYR A 448 2.58 3.43 8.18
CA TYR A 448 3.64 3.60 7.20
C TYR A 448 4.62 4.73 7.56
N SER A 449 4.16 5.79 8.23
CA SER A 449 5.03 6.89 8.64
C SER A 449 6.01 6.47 9.71
N ARG A 450 5.62 5.51 10.55
CA ARG A 450 6.46 4.90 11.59
C ARG A 450 7.43 3.88 10.99
N SER A 451 6.95 3.03 10.10
CA SER A 451 7.78 1.98 9.47
C SER A 451 7.36 1.75 8.02
N LYS A 452 8.31 1.99 7.11
CA LYS A 452 8.13 1.70 5.67
C LYS A 452 8.31 0.22 5.35
N PHE A 453 8.76 -0.59 6.30
CA PHE A 453 8.97 -2.02 6.13
C PHE A 453 7.64 -2.74 5.96
N ASN A 454 7.44 -3.32 4.78
CA ASN A 454 6.22 -4.04 4.44
C ASN A 454 6.29 -5.49 4.93
N ARG A 455 5.75 -5.75 6.12
CA ARG A 455 5.83 -7.07 6.76
C ARG A 455 5.04 -8.15 6.03
N ALA A 456 4.05 -7.78 5.22
CA ALA A 456 3.32 -8.75 4.41
C ALA A 456 4.18 -9.39 3.31
N MET A 457 5.18 -8.64 2.81
CA MET A 457 6.02 -9.02 1.68
C MET A 457 7.48 -9.30 2.05
N GLN A 458 8.03 -8.59 3.04
CA GLN A 458 9.46 -8.52 3.29
C GLN A 458 9.89 -9.24 4.58
N THR A 459 8.95 -9.55 5.46
CA THR A 459 9.29 -10.23 6.72
C THR A 459 9.78 -11.64 6.46
N SER A 460 10.60 -12.14 7.38
CA SER A 460 11.16 -13.49 7.34
C SER A 460 10.93 -14.11 8.72
N ARG A 461 9.75 -14.72 8.91
CA ARG A 461 9.28 -15.22 10.19
C ARG A 461 8.79 -16.66 10.09
N GLN A 462 8.91 -17.40 11.18
CA GLN A 462 8.49 -18.78 11.23
C GLN A 462 6.95 -18.90 11.35
N PRO A 463 6.27 -19.59 10.41
CA PRO A 463 4.82 -19.76 10.47
C PRO A 463 4.35 -20.74 11.57
N GLY A 464 5.28 -21.48 12.19
CA GLY A 464 4.95 -22.45 13.19
C GLY A 464 3.95 -23.48 12.65
N SER A 465 2.99 -23.86 13.47
CA SER A 465 1.99 -24.87 13.11
C SER A 465 1.08 -24.52 11.92
N SER A 466 1.09 -23.27 11.42
CA SER A 466 0.41 -22.92 10.15
C SER A 466 1.06 -23.61 8.95
N PHE A 467 2.27 -24.14 9.08
CA PHE A 467 2.97 -24.88 8.02
C PHE A 467 2.55 -26.35 7.92
N LYS A 468 1.95 -26.92 8.97
CA LYS A 468 1.56 -28.34 9.03
C LYS A 468 0.66 -28.82 7.86
N PRO A 469 -0.29 -28.04 7.31
CA PRO A 469 -1.11 -28.50 6.17
C PRO A 469 -0.31 -29.00 4.98
N PHE A 470 0.85 -28.37 4.68
CA PHE A 470 1.74 -28.79 3.58
C PHE A 470 2.38 -30.14 3.86
N LEU A 471 2.79 -30.40 5.09
CA LEU A 471 3.32 -31.69 5.51
C LEU A 471 2.23 -32.79 5.46
N TYR A 472 1.02 -32.48 5.88
CA TYR A 472 -0.08 -33.44 5.86
C TYR A 472 -0.55 -33.73 4.43
N SER A 473 -0.49 -32.75 3.53
CA SER A 473 -0.68 -32.94 2.09
C SER A 473 0.37 -33.90 1.53
N ALA A 474 1.64 -33.74 1.94
CA ALA A 474 2.71 -34.67 1.55
C ALA A 474 2.43 -36.11 2.05
N ALA A 475 1.94 -36.24 3.27
CA ALA A 475 1.61 -37.53 3.84
C ALA A 475 0.48 -38.23 3.06
N LEU A 476 -0.61 -37.53 2.76
CA LEU A 476 -1.71 -38.06 1.97
C LEU A 476 -1.22 -38.50 0.57
N ALA A 477 -0.33 -37.72 -0.07
CA ALA A 477 0.27 -38.07 -1.36
C ALA A 477 1.19 -39.30 -1.28
N ASN A 478 1.66 -39.66 -0.08
CA ASN A 478 2.52 -40.81 0.19
C ASN A 478 1.77 -42.00 0.85
N GLY A 479 0.48 -42.14 0.62
CA GLY A 479 -0.32 -43.28 1.02
C GLY A 479 -0.91 -43.23 2.44
N TYR A 480 -0.60 -42.19 3.23
CA TYR A 480 -1.32 -42.01 4.50
C TYR A 480 -2.76 -41.58 4.24
N THR A 481 -3.63 -41.89 5.19
CA THR A 481 -5.05 -41.50 5.15
C THR A 481 -5.39 -40.56 6.29
N THR A 482 -6.54 -39.90 6.23
CA THR A 482 -7.07 -39.10 7.36
C THR A 482 -7.24 -39.89 8.65
N ALA A 483 -7.37 -41.23 8.54
CA ALA A 483 -7.52 -42.16 9.66
C ALA A 483 -6.21 -42.80 10.10
N SER A 484 -5.09 -42.64 9.40
CA SER A 484 -3.79 -43.22 9.77
C SER A 484 -3.43 -42.85 11.19
N MET A 485 -3.08 -43.87 11.98
CA MET A 485 -2.77 -43.76 13.39
C MET A 485 -1.27 -43.52 13.59
N ILE A 486 -0.93 -42.45 14.33
CA ILE A 486 0.46 -42.13 14.67
C ILE A 486 0.52 -41.88 16.19
N ASN A 487 1.54 -42.42 16.83
CA ASN A 487 1.65 -42.37 18.31
C ASN A 487 2.09 -40.97 18.76
N ASP A 488 1.24 -40.29 19.55
CA ASP A 488 1.53 -39.02 20.23
C ASP A 488 2.21 -39.29 21.58
N ALA A 489 3.47 -39.71 21.55
CA ALA A 489 4.27 -40.09 22.71
C ALA A 489 5.61 -39.32 22.71
N PRO A 490 6.31 -39.24 23.85
CA PRO A 490 7.62 -38.61 23.93
C PRO A 490 8.60 -39.14 22.88
N ILE A 491 9.43 -38.28 22.37
CA ILE A 491 10.50 -38.63 21.43
C ILE A 491 11.74 -37.77 21.74
N VAL A 492 12.89 -38.39 21.65
CA VAL A 492 14.16 -37.76 21.94
C VAL A 492 15.05 -37.99 20.73
N PHE A 493 15.66 -36.90 20.21
CA PHE A 493 16.64 -36.97 19.14
C PHE A 493 17.99 -36.50 19.67
N GLU A 494 19.02 -37.28 19.38
CA GLU A 494 20.40 -36.84 19.53
C GLU A 494 20.78 -36.14 18.25
N ASP A 495 21.13 -34.86 18.34
CA ASP A 495 21.68 -34.11 17.21
C ASP A 495 23.21 -34.08 17.34
N PRO A 496 23.91 -34.88 16.50
CA PRO A 496 25.35 -34.97 16.57
C PRO A 496 26.09 -33.67 16.22
N GLU A 497 25.43 -32.75 15.47
CA GLU A 497 26.02 -31.49 15.03
C GLU A 497 25.89 -30.38 16.10
N LEU A 498 24.89 -30.47 16.97
CA LEU A 498 24.60 -29.44 17.98
C LEU A 498 25.04 -29.80 19.39
N GLU A 499 25.61 -31.02 19.63
CA GLU A 499 25.92 -31.58 20.96
C GLU A 499 24.76 -31.42 21.97
N ARG A 500 23.51 -31.37 21.47
CA ARG A 500 22.28 -31.13 22.26
C ARG A 500 21.23 -32.18 21.93
N THR A 501 20.60 -32.64 22.97
CA THR A 501 19.43 -33.53 22.89
C THR A 501 18.19 -32.67 22.59
N TRP A 502 17.53 -32.90 21.44
CA TRP A 502 16.26 -32.24 21.13
C TRP A 502 15.08 -33.07 21.67
N LYS A 503 14.31 -32.46 22.56
CA LYS A 503 13.11 -33.04 23.18
C LYS A 503 11.89 -32.20 22.83
N PRO A 504 11.27 -32.41 21.68
CA PRO A 504 10.05 -31.68 21.32
C PRO A 504 8.87 -32.13 22.18
N GLU A 505 7.98 -31.17 22.45
CA GLU A 505 6.76 -31.42 23.25
C GLU A 505 5.53 -30.84 22.52
N ASN A 506 4.35 -31.35 22.86
CA ASN A 506 3.11 -30.71 22.49
C ASN A 506 2.94 -29.40 23.26
N PHE A 507 2.26 -28.40 22.67
CA PHE A 507 1.97 -27.13 23.35
C PHE A 507 1.19 -27.37 24.71
N SER A 508 0.42 -28.43 24.78
CA SER A 508 -0.34 -28.82 26.00
C SER A 508 0.50 -29.51 27.06
N GLU A 509 1.78 -29.80 26.79
CA GLU A 509 2.68 -30.60 27.64
C GLU A 509 2.13 -32.01 27.98
N LYS A 510 1.16 -32.50 27.18
CA LYS A 510 0.49 -33.79 27.37
C LYS A 510 0.71 -34.68 26.15
N PHE A 511 0.66 -35.99 26.40
CA PHE A 511 0.76 -37.04 25.39
C PHE A 511 -0.58 -37.77 25.31
N PHE A 512 -0.98 -38.14 24.09
CA PHE A 512 -2.33 -38.67 23.83
C PHE A 512 -2.32 -40.07 23.23
N GLY A 513 -1.15 -40.69 23.07
CA GLY A 513 -1.01 -41.99 22.46
C GLY A 513 -1.37 -42.09 21.00
N PRO A 514 -1.83 -43.26 20.52
CA PRO A 514 -2.25 -43.42 19.14
C PRO A 514 -3.29 -42.36 18.74
N THR A 515 -2.98 -41.55 17.71
CA THR A 515 -3.79 -40.39 17.32
C THR A 515 -3.99 -40.40 15.82
N ARG A 516 -5.26 -40.33 15.38
CA ARG A 516 -5.58 -40.21 13.94
C ARG A 516 -5.01 -38.94 13.35
N LEU A 517 -4.62 -39.00 12.06
CA LEU A 517 -4.01 -37.88 11.34
C LEU A 517 -4.91 -36.63 11.36
N ARG A 518 -6.24 -36.82 11.17
CA ARG A 518 -7.23 -35.73 11.30
C ARG A 518 -7.20 -35.07 12.68
N GLU A 519 -7.24 -35.88 13.76
CA GLU A 519 -7.22 -35.36 15.13
C GLU A 519 -5.92 -34.64 15.47
N ALA A 520 -4.79 -35.12 14.92
CA ALA A 520 -3.51 -34.49 15.08
C ALA A 520 -3.46 -33.10 14.40
N MET A 521 -4.09 -32.95 13.22
CA MET A 521 -4.24 -31.66 12.55
C MET A 521 -5.14 -30.71 13.35
N VAL A 522 -6.32 -31.17 13.75
CA VAL A 522 -7.34 -30.40 14.48
C VAL A 522 -6.78 -29.84 15.80
N ASN A 523 -6.06 -30.66 16.55
CA ASN A 523 -5.46 -30.28 17.81
C ASN A 523 -4.00 -29.81 17.71
N SER A 524 -3.47 -29.73 16.48
CA SER A 524 -2.12 -29.25 16.19
C SER A 524 -1.00 -30.01 16.92
N ARG A 525 -1.08 -31.37 16.99
CA ARG A 525 -0.09 -32.21 17.70
C ARG A 525 1.30 -32.13 17.08
N ASN A 526 2.29 -31.78 17.88
CA ASN A 526 3.67 -31.61 17.42
C ASN A 526 4.36 -32.96 17.18
N LEU A 527 4.22 -33.87 18.14
CA LEU A 527 4.94 -35.14 18.11
C LEU A 527 4.45 -36.05 16.98
N VAL A 528 3.15 -36.02 16.69
CA VAL A 528 2.57 -36.72 15.54
C VAL A 528 3.18 -36.17 14.23
N SER A 529 3.25 -34.83 14.09
CA SER A 529 3.80 -34.21 12.87
C SER A 529 5.29 -34.53 12.68
N ILE A 530 6.08 -34.57 13.76
CA ILE A 530 7.49 -34.92 13.71
C ILE A 530 7.68 -36.39 13.30
N ARG A 531 6.93 -37.34 13.89
CA ARG A 531 6.98 -38.74 13.50
C ARG A 531 6.54 -38.95 12.06
N LEU A 532 5.47 -38.26 11.63
CA LEU A 532 4.99 -38.31 10.28
C LEU A 532 6.08 -37.89 9.27
N LEU A 533 6.77 -36.77 9.56
CA LEU A 533 7.90 -36.33 8.72
C LEU A 533 9.07 -37.33 8.72
N ARG A 534 9.42 -37.87 9.88
CA ARG A 534 10.49 -38.88 10.00
C ARG A 534 10.17 -40.13 9.18
N ASP A 535 8.95 -40.66 9.35
CA ASP A 535 8.52 -41.91 8.75
C ASP A 535 8.35 -41.80 7.22
N MET A 536 7.86 -40.66 6.74
CA MET A 536 7.75 -40.37 5.30
C MET A 536 9.10 -40.06 4.65
N GLY A 537 10.07 -39.59 5.42
CA GLY A 537 11.37 -39.13 4.93
C GLY A 537 11.40 -37.67 4.53
N LEU A 538 12.49 -37.01 4.93
CA LEU A 538 12.67 -35.56 4.80
C LEU A 538 12.72 -35.08 3.35
N SER A 539 13.42 -35.81 2.45
CA SER A 539 13.56 -35.48 1.03
C SER A 539 12.19 -35.51 0.32
N THR A 540 11.39 -36.54 0.58
CA THR A 540 10.04 -36.72 0.01
C THR A 540 9.13 -35.56 0.42
N ALA A 541 9.12 -35.22 1.71
CA ALA A 541 8.34 -34.13 2.23
C ALA A 541 8.77 -32.77 1.64
N ARG A 542 10.08 -32.49 1.60
CA ARG A 542 10.62 -31.25 1.04
C ARG A 542 10.25 -31.07 -0.44
N ALA A 543 10.40 -32.13 -1.25
CA ALA A 543 10.05 -32.09 -2.68
C ALA A 543 8.55 -31.77 -2.87
N HIS A 544 7.66 -32.44 -2.14
CA HIS A 544 6.21 -32.17 -2.20
C HIS A 544 5.87 -30.74 -1.73
N ILE A 545 6.47 -30.29 -0.63
CA ILE A 545 6.22 -28.95 -0.07
C ILE A 545 6.72 -27.85 -1.01
N ALA A 546 7.86 -28.04 -1.67
CA ALA A 546 8.39 -27.07 -2.65
C ALA A 546 7.43 -26.85 -3.82
N ALA A 547 6.62 -27.83 -4.21
CA ALA A 547 5.61 -27.68 -5.28
C ALA A 547 4.57 -26.58 -4.98
N PHE A 548 4.33 -26.23 -3.70
CA PHE A 548 3.49 -25.10 -3.31
C PHE A 548 4.15 -23.73 -3.53
N GLY A 549 5.30 -23.69 -4.18
CA GLY A 549 6.03 -22.46 -4.50
C GLY A 549 6.97 -21.98 -3.39
N PHE A 550 7.27 -22.82 -2.42
CA PHE A 550 8.32 -22.55 -1.43
C PHE A 550 9.70 -22.86 -1.99
N ASP A 551 10.66 -22.00 -1.68
CA ASP A 551 12.04 -22.17 -2.07
C ASP A 551 12.64 -23.40 -1.38
N MET A 552 13.05 -24.40 -2.17
CA MET A 552 13.60 -25.67 -1.69
C MET A 552 14.86 -25.46 -0.82
N GLU A 553 15.68 -24.47 -1.12
CA GLU A 553 16.90 -24.18 -0.39
C GLU A 553 16.63 -23.59 1.00
N LYS A 554 15.51 -22.89 1.16
CA LYS A 554 15.08 -22.31 2.42
C LYS A 554 14.32 -23.27 3.31
N LEU A 555 13.84 -24.40 2.76
CA LEU A 555 13.19 -25.43 3.56
C LEU A 555 14.20 -26.12 4.47
N PRO A 556 13.96 -26.19 5.79
CA PRO A 556 14.86 -26.86 6.73
C PRO A 556 15.16 -28.30 6.34
N ASN A 557 16.42 -28.69 6.43
CA ASN A 557 16.84 -30.07 6.17
C ASN A 557 16.94 -30.90 7.45
N ASN A 558 15.94 -30.73 8.33
CA ASN A 558 15.82 -31.49 9.58
C ASN A 558 14.36 -31.58 10.04
N LEU A 559 14.13 -32.36 11.09
CA LEU A 559 12.76 -32.65 11.57
C LEU A 559 12.03 -31.45 12.17
N SER A 560 12.70 -30.32 12.46
CA SER A 560 12.03 -29.11 12.94
C SER A 560 11.11 -28.49 11.86
N MET A 561 11.28 -28.85 10.59
CA MET A 561 10.38 -28.47 9.50
C MET A 561 8.93 -28.87 9.79
N ALA A 562 8.69 -29.98 10.48
CA ALA A 562 7.35 -30.43 10.88
C ALA A 562 6.63 -29.40 11.78
N LEU A 563 7.39 -28.55 12.45
CA LEU A 563 6.88 -27.50 13.32
C LEU A 563 6.87 -26.12 12.66
N GLY A 564 7.22 -26.03 11.37
CA GLY A 564 7.22 -24.78 10.60
C GLY A 564 8.38 -23.84 10.97
N SER A 565 9.59 -24.38 11.16
CA SER A 565 10.81 -23.60 11.43
C SER A 565 11.37 -22.86 10.21
N VAL A 566 10.74 -22.98 9.05
CA VAL A 566 11.07 -22.20 7.84
C VAL A 566 10.72 -20.72 8.03
N ASN A 567 11.56 -19.84 7.49
CA ASN A 567 11.28 -18.39 7.53
C ASN A 567 10.58 -17.94 6.25
N LEU A 568 9.37 -17.41 6.38
CA LEU A 568 8.50 -17.03 5.25
C LEU A 568 7.81 -15.68 5.49
N PRO A 569 7.54 -14.91 4.42
CA PRO A 569 6.62 -13.78 4.49
C PRO A 569 5.15 -14.26 4.44
N PRO A 570 4.18 -13.48 4.98
CA PRO A 570 2.76 -13.80 4.92
C PRO A 570 2.24 -14.09 3.52
N ILE A 571 2.70 -13.41 2.50
CA ILE A 571 2.30 -13.64 1.11
C ILE A 571 2.64 -15.05 0.62
N ALA A 572 3.78 -15.61 1.02
CA ALA A 572 4.16 -16.96 0.64
C ALA A 572 3.23 -18.02 1.29
N MET A 573 2.80 -17.78 2.51
CA MET A 573 1.79 -18.62 3.17
C MET A 573 0.43 -18.52 2.47
N ALA A 574 -0.04 -17.31 2.14
CA ALA A 574 -1.28 -17.12 1.40
C ALA A 574 -1.24 -17.81 0.03
N ARG A 575 -0.12 -17.71 -0.70
CA ARG A 575 0.11 -18.41 -1.98
C ARG A 575 -0.03 -19.93 -1.83
N GLY A 576 0.65 -20.51 -0.84
CA GLY A 576 0.58 -21.96 -0.61
C GLY A 576 -0.83 -22.43 -0.21
N TYR A 577 -1.52 -21.66 0.64
CA TYR A 577 -2.89 -21.98 1.06
C TYR A 577 -3.91 -21.85 -0.09
N ALA A 578 -3.63 -21.05 -1.12
CA ALA A 578 -4.49 -20.95 -2.29
C ALA A 578 -4.68 -22.30 -3.01
N ALA A 579 -3.65 -23.15 -3.01
CA ALA A 579 -3.76 -24.49 -3.59
C ALA A 579 -4.79 -25.37 -2.86
N PHE A 580 -4.99 -25.20 -1.55
CA PHE A 580 -6.04 -25.92 -0.83
C PHE A 580 -7.43 -25.33 -1.08
N ALA A 581 -7.53 -24.04 -1.39
CA ALA A 581 -8.79 -23.36 -1.67
C ALA A 581 -9.31 -23.63 -3.07
N ASN A 582 -8.43 -23.74 -4.07
CA ASN A 582 -8.78 -23.76 -5.48
C ASN A 582 -8.79 -25.16 -6.14
N GLY A 583 -8.51 -26.23 -5.36
CA GLY A 583 -8.49 -27.61 -5.86
C GLY A 583 -7.12 -28.08 -6.36
N GLY A 584 -6.05 -27.49 -5.87
CA GLY A 584 -4.68 -27.99 -6.06
C GLY A 584 -3.82 -27.22 -7.05
N TYR A 585 -4.23 -26.04 -7.48
CA TYR A 585 -3.50 -25.22 -8.45
C TYR A 585 -2.64 -24.16 -7.78
N LEU A 586 -1.44 -23.93 -8.30
CA LEU A 586 -0.54 -22.88 -7.81
C LEU A 586 -0.74 -21.59 -8.60
N VAL A 587 -1.21 -20.54 -7.95
CA VAL A 587 -1.36 -19.19 -8.52
C VAL A 587 -0.24 -18.27 -8.07
N ASP A 588 0.10 -17.28 -8.89
CA ASP A 588 1.13 -16.31 -8.57
C ASP A 588 0.52 -15.01 -8.06
N PRO A 589 0.84 -14.57 -6.83
CA PRO A 589 0.33 -13.31 -6.29
C PRO A 589 0.78 -12.11 -7.12
N HIS A 590 -0.17 -11.25 -7.49
CA HIS A 590 0.09 -10.01 -8.21
C HIS A 590 -0.80 -8.89 -7.67
N PHE A 591 -0.34 -7.65 -7.82
CA PHE A 591 -1.02 -6.47 -7.26
C PHE A 591 -1.24 -5.34 -8.28
N ILE A 592 -0.61 -5.40 -9.46
CA ILE A 592 -0.91 -4.51 -10.57
C ILE A 592 -1.76 -5.27 -11.57
N ASP A 593 -2.91 -4.69 -11.94
CA ASP A 593 -3.74 -5.17 -13.03
C ASP A 593 -3.22 -4.61 -14.37
N ARG A 594 -3.14 -3.27 -14.47
CA ARG A 594 -2.65 -2.57 -15.66
C ARG A 594 -2.03 -1.23 -15.33
N ILE A 595 -1.28 -0.69 -16.28
CA ILE A 595 -0.77 0.69 -16.26
C ILE A 595 -1.21 1.35 -17.56
N THR A 596 -1.75 2.58 -17.45
CA THR A 596 -2.10 3.41 -18.60
C THR A 596 -1.22 4.66 -18.64
N ASP A 597 -1.06 5.22 -19.81
CA ASP A 597 -0.42 6.53 -20.00
C ASP A 597 -1.43 7.68 -19.86
N VAL A 598 -0.97 8.92 -20.09
CA VAL A 598 -1.79 10.15 -20.02
C VAL A 598 -2.93 10.19 -21.04
N THR A 599 -2.89 9.38 -22.10
CA THR A 599 -3.93 9.28 -23.13
C THR A 599 -4.97 8.23 -22.77
N GLY A 600 -4.71 7.41 -21.74
CA GLY A 600 -5.51 6.27 -21.34
C GLY A 600 -5.15 4.98 -22.10
N GLU A 601 -4.07 4.99 -22.91
CA GLU A 601 -3.58 3.78 -23.56
C GLU A 601 -2.93 2.84 -22.56
N VAL A 602 -3.20 1.53 -22.69
CA VAL A 602 -2.62 0.51 -21.80
C VAL A 602 -1.18 0.23 -22.23
N VAL A 603 -0.20 0.63 -21.39
CA VAL A 603 1.23 0.40 -21.62
C VAL A 603 1.75 -0.86 -20.93
N TYR A 604 1.00 -1.38 -19.98
CA TYR A 604 1.27 -2.65 -19.29
C TYR A 604 -0.03 -3.30 -18.87
N GLN A 605 -0.11 -4.61 -19.07
CA GLN A 605 -1.18 -5.48 -18.57
C GLN A 605 -0.54 -6.69 -17.89
N ALA A 606 -1.06 -7.08 -16.72
CA ALA A 606 -0.54 -8.25 -16.01
C ALA A 606 -0.84 -9.54 -16.77
N ALA A 607 0.17 -10.36 -17.00
CA ALA A 607 -0.01 -11.74 -17.48
C ALA A 607 -0.39 -12.63 -16.28
N VAL A 608 -1.67 -13.04 -16.21
CA VAL A 608 -2.24 -13.73 -15.06
C VAL A 608 -2.60 -15.15 -15.42
N LYS A 609 -1.99 -16.13 -14.74
CA LYS A 609 -2.38 -17.54 -14.80
C LYS A 609 -3.64 -17.76 -13.98
N ARG A 610 -4.66 -18.35 -14.59
CA ARG A 610 -5.96 -18.59 -13.94
C ARG A 610 -6.18 -20.08 -13.73
N VAL A 611 -6.86 -20.40 -12.65
CA VAL A 611 -7.34 -21.77 -12.41
C VAL A 611 -8.45 -22.09 -13.41
N CYS A 612 -8.29 -23.19 -14.11
CA CYS A 612 -9.34 -23.76 -14.96
C CYS A 612 -9.54 -25.23 -14.59
N ARG A 613 -10.71 -25.57 -14.04
CA ARG A 613 -11.03 -26.95 -13.62
C ARG A 613 -11.52 -27.84 -14.79
N ASP A 614 -12.08 -27.22 -15.81
CA ASP A 614 -12.72 -27.90 -16.94
C ASP A 614 -11.95 -27.79 -18.26
N CYS A 615 -10.82 -27.07 -18.29
CA CYS A 615 -9.99 -26.96 -19.47
C CYS A 615 -9.28 -28.29 -19.71
N LYS A 616 -9.70 -29.02 -20.75
CA LYS A 616 -8.91 -30.12 -21.27
C LYS A 616 -7.66 -29.52 -21.90
N GLU A 617 -6.51 -29.88 -21.40
CA GLU A 617 -5.24 -29.61 -22.06
C GLU A 617 -5.29 -30.29 -23.44
N GLU A 618 -5.54 -29.52 -24.49
CA GLU A 618 -5.26 -29.98 -25.86
C GLU A 618 -3.73 -30.06 -25.97
N GLY A 619 -3.18 -31.25 -25.67
CA GLY A 619 -1.79 -31.57 -25.96
C GLY A 619 -0.88 -31.95 -24.78
N ALA A 620 -1.37 -32.06 -23.56
CA ALA A 620 -0.58 -32.60 -22.45
C ALA A 620 -0.84 -34.12 -22.30
N GLU A 621 -0.05 -34.89 -22.99
CA GLU A 621 0.23 -36.27 -22.62
C GLU A 621 0.76 -36.28 -21.17
N SER A 622 0.11 -37.02 -20.28
CA SER A 622 0.35 -37.10 -18.85
C SER A 622 1.83 -37.15 -18.52
N ALA A 623 2.42 -36.00 -18.22
CA ALA A 623 3.70 -35.93 -17.54
C ALA A 623 3.42 -36.27 -16.07
N ARG A 624 3.59 -37.53 -15.69
CA ARG A 624 4.00 -37.84 -14.33
C ARG A 624 5.20 -36.93 -14.06
N PRO A 625 5.29 -36.27 -12.91
CA PRO A 625 6.47 -35.48 -12.61
C PRO A 625 7.67 -36.43 -12.55
N ASP A 626 8.45 -36.46 -13.62
CA ASP A 626 9.80 -36.97 -13.56
C ASP A 626 10.57 -36.15 -12.50
N PRO A 627 11.53 -36.75 -11.77
CA PRO A 627 12.28 -36.06 -10.75
C PRO A 627 12.93 -34.83 -11.37
N VAL A 628 12.56 -33.68 -10.89
CA VAL A 628 12.92 -32.34 -11.39
C VAL A 628 14.43 -32.20 -11.46
N MET A 629 14.98 -32.21 -12.67
CA MET A 629 16.29 -31.62 -12.94
C MET A 629 16.19 -30.09 -12.76
N PRO A 630 17.18 -29.42 -12.23
CA PRO A 630 17.13 -27.97 -12.00
C PRO A 630 17.09 -27.25 -13.35
N ASP A 631 15.97 -26.66 -13.66
CA ASP A 631 15.80 -25.76 -14.81
C ASP A 631 16.38 -24.39 -14.44
N THR A 632 17.50 -24.04 -15.04
CA THR A 632 18.24 -22.80 -14.79
C THR A 632 17.60 -21.57 -15.42
N ASP A 633 16.48 -21.71 -16.15
CA ASP A 633 15.83 -20.64 -16.92
C ASP A 633 14.45 -20.16 -16.39
N ARG A 634 14.03 -20.61 -15.21
CA ARG A 634 12.83 -20.02 -14.58
C ARG A 634 13.16 -18.65 -14.00
N PRO A 635 12.36 -17.62 -14.25
CA PRO A 635 12.53 -16.34 -13.57
C PRO A 635 12.34 -16.55 -12.08
N GLU A 636 13.44 -16.53 -11.35
CA GLU A 636 13.45 -16.54 -9.89
C GLU A 636 12.53 -15.46 -9.34
N TYR A 637 11.60 -15.84 -8.48
CA TYR A 637 10.96 -14.89 -7.57
C TYR A 637 12.04 -14.36 -6.61
N ARG A 638 12.73 -13.32 -7.02
CA ARG A 638 13.58 -12.54 -6.11
C ARG A 638 12.65 -11.65 -5.32
N PRO A 639 12.67 -11.71 -3.99
CA PRO A 639 12.09 -10.65 -3.17
C PRO A 639 12.67 -9.34 -3.68
N LEU A 640 11.82 -8.36 -4.00
CA LEU A 640 12.23 -7.01 -4.41
C LEU A 640 13.17 -6.45 -3.34
N ALA A 641 14.47 -6.52 -3.57
CA ALA A 641 15.47 -5.82 -2.80
C ALA A 641 15.30 -4.33 -3.12
N LEU A 642 14.58 -3.63 -2.27
CA LEU A 642 14.50 -2.18 -2.28
C LEU A 642 15.90 -1.65 -1.92
N GLY A 643 16.69 -1.27 -2.92
CA GLY A 643 17.93 -0.54 -2.66
C GLY A 643 19.14 -0.81 -3.54
N GLN A 644 19.04 -1.47 -4.69
CA GLN A 644 20.15 -1.48 -5.65
C GLN A 644 19.82 -0.64 -6.89
N ALA A 645 20.69 0.32 -7.17
CA ALA A 645 20.62 1.24 -8.27
C ALA A 645 20.62 0.51 -9.61
N SER A 646 19.73 0.95 -10.47
CA SER A 646 19.41 0.62 -11.84
C SER A 646 20.62 0.41 -12.76
N GLU A 647 20.60 -0.68 -13.50
CA GLU A 647 21.20 -0.73 -14.84
C GLU A 647 20.34 0.09 -15.83
N PRO A 648 20.95 0.65 -16.90
CA PRO A 648 20.28 1.61 -17.78
C PRO A 648 19.10 0.99 -18.55
N GLY A 649 18.03 1.77 -18.68
CA GLY A 649 16.72 1.45 -19.18
C GLY A 649 16.67 0.57 -20.43
N ILE A 650 15.92 -0.50 -20.35
CA ILE A 650 15.39 -1.22 -21.52
C ILE A 650 14.14 -0.48 -21.95
N GLU A 651 14.22 0.23 -23.06
CA GLU A 651 13.06 0.76 -23.77
C GLU A 651 12.20 -0.45 -24.20
N LEU A 652 11.04 -0.63 -23.57
CA LEU A 652 10.08 -1.66 -23.97
C LEU A 652 9.49 -1.24 -25.30
N ALA A 653 9.95 -1.85 -26.39
CA ALA A 653 9.40 -1.66 -27.71
C ALA A 653 7.89 -1.98 -27.72
N PRO A 654 7.06 -1.19 -28.41
CA PRO A 654 5.61 -1.42 -28.55
C PRO A 654 5.23 -2.86 -28.95
N GLU A 655 6.12 -3.53 -29.67
CA GLU A 655 5.98 -4.95 -30.08
C GLU A 655 5.98 -5.93 -28.91
N ARG A 656 6.69 -5.63 -27.79
CA ARG A 656 6.67 -6.48 -26.60
C ARG A 656 5.41 -6.30 -25.77
N VAL A 657 4.83 -5.12 -25.80
CA VAL A 657 3.53 -4.83 -25.17
C VAL A 657 2.42 -5.54 -25.94
N ALA A 658 2.43 -5.46 -27.27
CA ALA A 658 1.50 -6.16 -28.13
C ALA A 658 1.59 -7.69 -27.98
N ALA A 659 2.80 -8.25 -27.91
CA ALA A 659 3.04 -9.67 -27.69
C ALA A 659 2.56 -10.14 -26.30
N ALA A 660 2.70 -9.30 -25.26
CA ALA A 660 2.17 -9.60 -23.92
C ALA A 660 0.62 -9.56 -23.90
N ILE A 661 0.01 -8.67 -24.66
CA ILE A 661 -1.46 -8.59 -24.82
C ILE A 661 -1.98 -9.80 -25.63
N GLU A 662 -1.26 -10.22 -26.68
CA GLU A 662 -1.61 -11.41 -27.46
C GLU A 662 -1.43 -12.72 -26.67
N ALA A 663 -0.34 -12.85 -25.89
CA ALA A 663 -0.12 -13.99 -24.99
C ALA A 663 -1.23 -14.14 -23.94
N GLN A 664 -1.83 -13.02 -23.53
CA GLN A 664 -2.95 -13.00 -22.58
C GLN A 664 -4.27 -13.48 -23.20
N GLN A 665 -4.43 -13.37 -24.50
CA GLN A 665 -5.58 -13.92 -25.22
C GLN A 665 -5.50 -15.45 -25.38
N GLN A 666 -4.32 -16.05 -25.21
CA GLN A 666 -4.08 -17.50 -25.25
C GLN A 666 -4.15 -18.18 -23.87
N GLY A 667 -4.70 -17.51 -22.84
CA GLY A 667 -5.07 -18.06 -21.53
C GLY A 667 -4.03 -19.03 -20.92
N GLU A 668 -2.94 -18.50 -20.32
CA GLU A 668 -2.09 -19.38 -19.51
C GLU A 668 -2.87 -19.86 -18.26
N TYR A 669 -2.91 -21.16 -18.07
CA TYR A 669 -3.55 -21.76 -16.90
C TYR A 669 -2.52 -22.02 -15.78
N ALA A 670 -3.01 -21.95 -14.54
CA ALA A 670 -2.23 -22.29 -13.37
C ALA A 670 -1.92 -23.79 -13.36
N GLY A 671 -0.66 -24.17 -13.08
CA GLY A 671 -0.27 -25.56 -12.96
C GLY A 671 -0.85 -26.23 -11.73
N GLN A 672 -1.32 -27.47 -11.87
CA GLN A 672 -1.79 -28.27 -10.73
C GLN A 672 -0.59 -28.86 -10.00
N VAL A 673 -0.51 -28.65 -8.68
CA VAL A 673 0.61 -29.08 -7.82
C VAL A 673 0.25 -30.21 -6.87
N ILE A 674 -1.04 -30.37 -6.57
CA ILE A 674 -1.59 -31.52 -5.82
C ILE A 674 -2.91 -31.96 -6.46
N SER A 675 -3.33 -33.22 -6.22
CA SER A 675 -4.61 -33.71 -6.70
C SER A 675 -5.79 -32.95 -6.06
N PRO A 676 -6.94 -32.81 -6.73
CA PRO A 676 -8.15 -32.22 -6.14
C PRO A 676 -8.60 -32.99 -4.90
N GLN A 677 -8.38 -34.30 -4.87
CA GLN A 677 -8.69 -35.17 -3.72
C GLN A 677 -7.83 -34.81 -2.52
N ASN A 678 -6.51 -34.65 -2.73
CA ASN A 678 -5.57 -34.23 -1.65
C ASN A 678 -5.95 -32.86 -1.11
N ALA A 679 -6.18 -31.88 -2.00
CA ALA A 679 -6.60 -30.53 -1.60
C ALA A 679 -7.89 -30.55 -0.77
N TYR A 680 -8.89 -31.35 -1.17
CA TYR A 680 -10.15 -31.47 -0.47
C TYR A 680 -10.01 -32.14 0.90
N LEU A 681 -9.20 -33.22 1.00
CA LEU A 681 -8.96 -33.90 2.28
C LEU A 681 -8.25 -32.97 3.27
N VAL A 682 -7.24 -32.24 2.84
CA VAL A 682 -6.57 -31.23 3.69
C VAL A 682 -7.56 -30.14 4.08
N ARG A 683 -8.32 -29.59 3.14
CA ARG A 683 -9.38 -28.60 3.40
C ARG A 683 -10.39 -29.12 4.45
N SER A 684 -10.85 -30.37 4.31
CA SER A 684 -11.78 -30.96 5.27
C SER A 684 -11.24 -31.03 6.70
N MET A 685 -9.94 -31.34 6.86
CA MET A 685 -9.27 -31.30 8.16
C MET A 685 -9.16 -29.88 8.69
N LEU A 686 -8.89 -28.87 7.82
CA LEU A 686 -8.80 -27.46 8.18
C LEU A 686 -10.17 -26.86 8.54
N MET A 687 -11.26 -27.35 7.95
CA MET A 687 -12.62 -27.02 8.37
C MET A 687 -12.88 -27.50 9.79
N ASP A 688 -12.40 -28.70 10.12
CA ASP A 688 -12.52 -29.25 11.49
C ASP A 688 -11.65 -28.46 12.51
N VAL A 689 -10.50 -27.90 12.12
CA VAL A 689 -9.74 -26.96 12.96
C VAL A 689 -10.61 -25.79 13.39
N ILE A 690 -11.48 -25.27 12.50
CA ILE A 690 -12.44 -24.20 12.82
C ILE A 690 -13.62 -24.76 13.62
N ARG A 691 -14.21 -25.88 13.21
CA ARG A 691 -15.43 -26.42 13.85
C ARG A 691 -15.20 -26.84 15.29
N ARG A 692 -14.08 -27.48 15.60
CA ARG A 692 -13.83 -28.12 16.89
C ARG A 692 -12.39 -28.06 17.41
N GLY A 693 -11.49 -27.38 16.66
CA GLY A 693 -10.06 -27.29 16.95
C GLY A 693 -9.61 -25.91 17.43
N THR A 694 -8.33 -25.61 17.15
CA THR A 694 -7.65 -24.39 17.61
C THR A 694 -8.18 -23.10 16.98
N GLY A 695 -8.93 -23.18 15.87
CA GLY A 695 -9.54 -22.06 15.13
C GLY A 695 -11.00 -21.75 15.49
N LYS A 696 -11.56 -22.39 16.50
CA LYS A 696 -12.99 -22.39 16.84
C LYS A 696 -13.63 -21.01 17.09
N ARG A 697 -12.85 -19.96 17.41
CA ARG A 697 -13.36 -18.58 17.46
C ARG A 697 -13.95 -18.11 16.12
N ALA A 698 -13.48 -18.64 14.98
CA ALA A 698 -14.02 -18.27 13.66
C ALA A 698 -15.49 -18.70 13.44
N LEU A 699 -16.04 -19.58 14.29
CA LEU A 699 -17.47 -19.93 14.27
C LEU A 699 -18.40 -18.74 14.51
N GLN A 700 -17.90 -17.65 15.13
CA GLN A 700 -18.68 -16.42 15.31
C GLN A 700 -19.10 -15.76 13.98
N LEU A 701 -18.45 -16.10 12.88
CA LEU A 701 -18.85 -15.65 11.54
C LEU A 701 -20.11 -16.33 11.00
N GLY A 702 -20.60 -17.40 11.69
CA GLY A 702 -21.81 -18.11 11.31
C GLY A 702 -21.73 -18.85 9.98
N ARG A 703 -20.51 -19.13 9.45
CA ARG A 703 -20.28 -19.75 8.14
C ARG A 703 -19.79 -21.18 8.26
N SER A 704 -20.21 -22.02 7.31
CA SER A 704 -19.87 -23.44 7.24
C SER A 704 -18.71 -23.75 6.27
N ASP A 705 -18.34 -22.82 5.40
CA ASP A 705 -17.38 -22.97 4.29
C ASP A 705 -15.93 -22.62 4.66
N LEU A 706 -15.69 -22.14 5.88
CA LEU A 706 -14.38 -21.67 6.33
C LEU A 706 -13.43 -22.81 6.68
N ALA A 707 -12.18 -22.68 6.23
CA ALA A 707 -11.08 -23.56 6.58
C ALA A 707 -9.87 -22.73 7.05
N GLY A 708 -9.05 -23.26 7.97
CA GLY A 708 -7.88 -22.49 8.41
C GLY A 708 -7.05 -23.18 9.47
N LYS A 709 -5.89 -22.59 9.77
CA LYS A 709 -4.93 -23.13 10.74
C LYS A 709 -4.25 -22.01 11.52
N THR A 710 -4.19 -22.17 12.84
CA THR A 710 -3.38 -21.36 13.75
C THR A 710 -1.90 -21.74 13.66
N GLY A 711 -1.03 -20.74 13.74
CA GLY A 711 0.40 -20.90 13.92
C GLY A 711 0.88 -20.18 15.18
N THR A 712 1.81 -20.80 15.87
CA THR A 712 2.50 -20.20 17.01
C THR A 712 3.91 -20.75 17.02
N THR A 713 4.89 -19.88 17.15
CA THR A 713 6.28 -20.29 17.31
C THR A 713 6.61 -20.56 18.77
N ASN A 714 7.74 -21.23 19.01
CA ASN A 714 8.27 -21.39 20.34
C ASN A 714 8.41 -20.04 21.03
N ASP A 715 8.22 -19.99 22.34
CA ASP A 715 8.24 -18.78 23.17
C ASP A 715 7.20 -17.70 22.75
N GLN A 716 6.19 -18.06 21.93
CA GLN A 716 5.16 -17.16 21.42
C GLN A 716 5.72 -15.87 20.79
N ARG A 717 6.78 -15.98 19.95
CA ARG A 717 7.39 -14.82 19.26
C ARG A 717 6.58 -14.35 18.07
N ASP A 718 5.95 -15.32 17.37
CA ASP A 718 5.12 -15.08 16.20
C ASP A 718 3.78 -15.78 16.36
N ALA A 719 2.71 -15.06 16.12
CA ALA A 719 1.36 -15.57 16.08
C ALA A 719 0.81 -15.47 14.65
N TRP A 720 0.28 -16.59 14.12
CA TRP A 720 -0.20 -16.67 12.74
C TRP A 720 -1.61 -17.24 12.70
N PHE A 721 -2.35 -16.80 11.69
CA PHE A 721 -3.54 -17.49 11.23
C PHE A 721 -3.62 -17.42 9.70
N SER A 722 -3.71 -18.56 9.04
CA SER A 722 -4.00 -18.66 7.61
C SER A 722 -5.31 -19.40 7.43
N GLY A 723 -6.26 -18.73 6.79
CA GLY A 723 -7.59 -19.30 6.57
C GLY A 723 -8.19 -18.84 5.25
N PHE A 724 -9.20 -19.57 4.77
CA PHE A 724 -9.76 -19.36 3.45
C PHE A 724 -11.18 -19.92 3.31
N ASN A 725 -11.84 -19.47 2.25
CA ASN A 725 -12.97 -20.12 1.60
C ASN A 725 -12.72 -20.14 0.08
N ASP A 726 -13.74 -20.39 -0.75
CA ASP A 726 -13.58 -20.41 -2.21
C ASP A 726 -13.31 -19.02 -2.81
N ALA A 727 -13.67 -17.94 -2.12
CA ALA A 727 -13.53 -16.57 -2.62
C ALA A 727 -12.20 -15.92 -2.23
N LEU A 728 -11.68 -16.17 -1.02
CA LEU A 728 -10.51 -15.48 -0.47
C LEU A 728 -9.63 -16.42 0.35
N VAL A 729 -8.32 -16.20 0.22
CA VAL A 729 -7.29 -16.77 1.11
C VAL A 729 -6.63 -15.63 1.86
N THR A 730 -6.68 -15.65 3.19
CA THR A 730 -6.15 -14.58 4.02
C THR A 730 -5.18 -15.12 5.06
N THR A 731 -4.00 -14.53 5.10
CA THR A 731 -2.97 -14.82 6.11
C THR A 731 -2.70 -13.58 6.96
N VAL A 732 -2.73 -13.77 8.28
CA VAL A 732 -2.40 -12.76 9.29
C VAL A 732 -1.20 -13.21 10.09
N TRP A 733 -0.30 -12.29 10.34
CA TRP A 733 0.83 -12.41 11.26
C TRP A 733 0.79 -11.29 12.29
N VAL A 734 1.14 -11.61 13.53
CA VAL A 734 1.35 -10.67 14.65
C VAL A 734 2.67 -11.02 15.32
N GLY A 735 3.51 -10.03 15.59
CA GLY A 735 4.81 -10.22 16.20
C GLY A 735 5.52 -8.90 16.53
N LEU A 736 6.70 -9.01 17.11
CA LEU A 736 7.57 -7.88 17.41
C LEU A 736 8.76 -7.86 16.43
N ASP A 737 9.13 -6.68 15.94
CA ASP A 737 10.23 -6.55 14.99
C ASP A 737 11.58 -7.04 15.55
N ASN A 738 11.81 -6.88 16.85
CA ASN A 738 13.00 -7.33 17.56
C ASN A 738 12.99 -8.84 17.92
N ASN A 739 11.96 -9.57 17.45
CA ASN A 739 11.80 -11.01 17.70
C ASN A 739 11.71 -11.41 19.19
N GLU A 740 11.25 -10.53 20.04
CA GLU A 740 10.92 -10.86 21.43
C GLU A 740 9.59 -11.61 21.55
N PRO A 741 9.37 -12.36 22.66
CA PRO A 741 8.08 -13.00 22.94
C PRO A 741 6.92 -11.99 23.03
N LEU A 742 5.78 -12.33 22.48
CA LEU A 742 4.54 -11.55 22.57
C LEU A 742 3.95 -11.55 23.99
N GLY A 743 4.30 -12.54 24.79
CA GLY A 743 3.78 -12.78 26.11
C GLY A 743 3.04 -14.12 26.22
N ARG A 744 2.89 -14.57 27.45
CA ARG A 744 2.25 -15.83 27.75
C ARG A 744 0.80 -15.86 27.25
N LEU A 745 0.41 -16.92 26.56
CA LEU A 745 -0.89 -17.11 25.93
C LEU A 745 -1.17 -16.28 24.66
N GLU A 746 -0.24 -15.45 24.17
CA GLU A 746 -0.41 -14.76 22.89
C GLU A 746 -0.08 -15.69 21.71
N VAL A 747 -0.97 -16.68 21.54
CA VAL A 747 -0.92 -17.68 20.47
C VAL A 747 -1.69 -17.21 19.22
N GLY A 748 -1.51 -17.88 18.10
CA GLY A 748 -2.20 -17.55 16.84
C GLY A 748 -3.73 -17.45 16.96
N GLY A 749 -4.34 -18.27 17.79
CA GLY A 749 -5.79 -18.23 18.08
C GLY A 749 -6.24 -17.03 18.91
N ARG A 750 -5.30 -16.30 19.56
CA ARG A 750 -5.60 -15.15 20.41
C ARG A 750 -5.15 -13.82 19.81
N ALA A 751 -4.00 -13.78 19.13
CA ALA A 751 -3.46 -12.56 18.57
C ALA A 751 -3.78 -12.39 17.07
N ALA A 752 -3.64 -13.44 16.24
CA ALA A 752 -3.82 -13.33 14.78
C ALA A 752 -5.25 -13.67 14.31
N LEU A 753 -5.89 -14.68 14.91
CA LEU A 753 -7.23 -15.12 14.53
C LEU A 753 -8.31 -14.03 14.66
N PRO A 754 -8.34 -13.17 15.71
CA PRO A 754 -9.31 -12.08 15.79
C PRO A 754 -9.19 -11.11 14.60
N VAL A 755 -7.99 -10.70 14.23
CA VAL A 755 -7.73 -9.85 13.06
C VAL A 755 -8.29 -10.48 11.78
N TRP A 756 -8.07 -11.80 11.62
CA TRP A 756 -8.59 -12.54 10.48
C TRP A 756 -10.13 -12.59 10.48
N ILE A 757 -10.74 -12.78 11.65
CA ILE A 757 -12.21 -12.83 11.81
C ILE A 757 -12.83 -11.47 11.46
N ASP A 758 -12.29 -10.37 11.98
CA ASP A 758 -12.79 -9.03 11.74
C ASP A 758 -12.71 -8.67 10.24
N PHE A 759 -11.59 -9.02 9.61
CA PHE A 759 -11.43 -8.84 8.17
C PHE A 759 -12.42 -9.71 7.37
N MET A 760 -12.46 -11.02 7.62
CA MET A 760 -13.31 -11.94 6.84
C MET A 760 -14.80 -11.69 7.08
N GLY A 761 -15.19 -11.20 8.25
CA GLY A 761 -16.57 -10.79 8.53
C GLY A 761 -17.06 -9.77 7.51
N THR A 762 -16.29 -8.70 7.32
CA THR A 762 -16.61 -7.67 6.30
C THR A 762 -16.35 -8.17 4.88
N ALA A 763 -15.27 -8.92 4.67
CA ALA A 763 -14.87 -9.35 3.32
C ALA A 763 -15.88 -10.30 2.67
N LEU A 764 -16.53 -11.14 3.48
CA LEU A 764 -17.49 -12.13 3.01
C LEU A 764 -18.95 -11.67 3.07
N GLU A 765 -19.22 -10.41 3.40
CA GLU A 765 -20.56 -9.83 3.29
C GLU A 765 -21.07 -9.96 1.85
N GLY A 766 -22.24 -10.57 1.69
CA GLY A 766 -22.85 -10.82 0.37
C GLY A 766 -22.25 -11.99 -0.40
N VAL A 767 -21.22 -12.64 0.10
CA VAL A 767 -20.67 -13.87 -0.49
C VAL A 767 -21.48 -15.07 0.02
N PRO A 768 -22.06 -15.93 -0.87
CA PRO A 768 -22.82 -17.09 -0.44
C PRO A 768 -21.99 -18.02 0.45
N ASP A 769 -22.61 -18.57 1.50
CA ASP A 769 -22.04 -19.64 2.31
C ASP A 769 -22.35 -20.99 1.63
N GLN A 770 -21.38 -21.51 0.91
CA GLN A 770 -21.52 -22.74 0.16
C GLN A 770 -20.44 -23.74 0.58
N PRO A 771 -20.82 -24.98 0.94
CA PRO A 771 -19.82 -26.01 1.20
C PRO A 771 -19.00 -26.26 -0.07
N PRO A 772 -17.71 -26.61 0.09
CA PRO A 772 -16.85 -26.87 -1.07
C PRO A 772 -17.36 -28.05 -1.89
N GLU A 773 -17.29 -27.92 -3.21
CA GLU A 773 -17.63 -29.00 -4.11
C GLU A 773 -16.69 -30.19 -3.92
N ARG A 774 -17.26 -31.37 -3.75
CA ARG A 774 -16.50 -32.60 -3.55
C ARG A 774 -16.00 -33.15 -4.88
N PRO A 775 -14.69 -33.29 -5.08
CA PRO A 775 -14.17 -33.88 -6.32
C PRO A 775 -14.49 -35.37 -6.42
N GLN A 776 -14.54 -35.85 -7.66
CA GLN A 776 -14.68 -37.29 -7.92
C GLN A 776 -13.48 -38.06 -7.35
N GLY A 777 -13.63 -39.33 -7.06
CA GLY A 777 -12.58 -40.20 -6.55
C GLY A 777 -12.40 -40.14 -5.03
N LEU A 778 -13.33 -39.52 -4.29
CA LEU A 778 -13.41 -39.59 -2.83
C LEU A 778 -14.54 -40.54 -2.40
N ALA A 779 -14.27 -41.33 -1.37
CA ALA A 779 -15.20 -42.25 -0.74
C ALA A 779 -15.39 -41.96 0.72
N GLU A 780 -16.60 -42.18 1.24
CA GLU A 780 -16.90 -42.19 2.68
C GLU A 780 -16.89 -43.62 3.17
N ALA A 781 -16.26 -43.87 4.29
CA ALA A 781 -16.28 -45.15 4.95
C ALA A 781 -16.43 -45.01 6.49
N ARG A 782 -17.07 -45.99 7.10
CA ARG A 782 -17.13 -46.08 8.56
C ARG A 782 -15.84 -46.65 9.11
N ILE A 783 -15.23 -45.98 10.05
CA ILE A 783 -14.00 -46.43 10.70
C ILE A 783 -14.18 -46.54 12.22
N ASN A 784 -13.42 -47.40 12.82
CA ASN A 784 -13.22 -47.39 14.25
C ASN A 784 -12.32 -46.21 14.64
N PRO A 785 -12.79 -45.26 15.47
CA PRO A 785 -12.00 -44.05 15.81
C PRO A 785 -10.69 -44.36 16.57
N ASP A 786 -10.60 -45.51 17.25
CA ASP A 786 -9.43 -45.88 18.07
C ASP A 786 -8.36 -46.64 17.29
N THR A 787 -8.74 -47.36 16.24
CA THR A 787 -7.81 -48.12 15.41
C THR A 787 -7.53 -47.49 14.05
N GLY A 788 -8.42 -46.59 13.57
CA GLY A 788 -8.35 -46.02 12.22
C GLY A 788 -8.69 -47.00 11.09
N LEU A 789 -9.08 -48.25 11.41
CA LEU A 789 -9.45 -49.30 10.46
C LEU A 789 -10.92 -49.19 10.07
N LEU A 790 -11.29 -49.82 8.94
CA LEU A 790 -12.71 -49.92 8.56
C LEU A 790 -13.47 -50.68 9.65
N ALA A 791 -14.52 -50.05 10.13
CA ALA A 791 -15.33 -50.60 11.21
C ALA A 791 -16.18 -51.77 10.73
N THR A 792 -16.36 -52.77 11.59
CA THR A 792 -17.35 -53.82 11.41
C THR A 792 -18.77 -53.24 11.54
N LEU A 793 -19.79 -53.96 11.04
CA LEU A 793 -21.19 -53.51 11.02
C LEU A 793 -21.78 -53.29 12.41
N ASP A 794 -21.29 -54.02 13.39
CA ASP A 794 -21.67 -54.02 14.80
C ASP A 794 -20.93 -52.98 15.67
N ASN A 795 -20.01 -52.22 15.08
CA ASN A 795 -19.32 -51.19 15.83
C ASN A 795 -20.18 -49.92 15.93
N ASP A 796 -20.84 -49.72 17.06
CA ASP A 796 -21.69 -48.57 17.36
C ASP A 796 -20.89 -47.25 17.57
N GLN A 797 -19.58 -47.35 17.82
CA GLN A 797 -18.67 -46.21 17.99
C GLN A 797 -18.10 -45.73 16.67
N ALA A 798 -18.40 -46.41 15.54
CA ALA A 798 -17.84 -46.08 14.24
C ALA A 798 -18.27 -44.70 13.77
N ILE A 799 -17.29 -43.95 13.25
CA ILE A 799 -17.48 -42.63 12.69
C ILE A 799 -17.30 -42.68 11.14
N VAL A 800 -17.92 -41.74 10.44
CA VAL A 800 -17.73 -41.58 9.03
C VAL A 800 -16.47 -40.76 8.77
N GLU A 801 -15.59 -41.25 7.89
CA GLU A 801 -14.38 -40.57 7.50
C GLU A 801 -14.25 -40.55 5.96
N LEU A 802 -13.51 -39.55 5.41
CA LEU A 802 -13.27 -39.35 4.00
C LEU A 802 -11.91 -39.89 3.58
N PHE A 803 -11.88 -40.55 2.41
CA PHE A 803 -10.70 -41.19 1.82
C PHE A 803 -10.63 -40.96 0.32
N GLU A 804 -9.47 -41.08 -0.26
CA GLU A 804 -9.36 -41.39 -1.69
C GLU A 804 -9.90 -42.80 -1.95
N ALA A 805 -10.74 -42.97 -2.96
CA ALA A 805 -11.43 -44.25 -3.23
C ALA A 805 -10.48 -45.44 -3.44
N GLY A 806 -9.24 -45.17 -3.89
CA GLY A 806 -8.19 -46.19 -4.08
C GLY A 806 -7.33 -46.42 -2.83
N ASN A 807 -7.53 -45.68 -1.72
CA ASN A 807 -6.68 -45.73 -0.53
C ASN A 807 -7.55 -45.81 0.76
N LEU A 808 -8.32 -46.88 0.88
CA LEU A 808 -9.12 -47.17 2.07
C LEU A 808 -8.30 -47.97 3.11
N PRO A 809 -8.46 -47.71 4.41
CA PRO A 809 -7.88 -48.55 5.44
C PRO A 809 -8.32 -50.02 5.32
N PRO A 810 -7.53 -50.97 5.80
CA PRO A 810 -7.99 -52.37 5.89
C PRO A 810 -9.18 -52.51 6.83
N LEU A 811 -9.97 -53.60 6.66
CA LEU A 811 -11.07 -53.94 7.56
C LEU A 811 -10.52 -54.35 8.91
N GLU A 812 -11.16 -53.89 9.98
CA GLU A 812 -10.86 -54.31 11.35
C GLU A 812 -11.14 -55.82 11.48
N GLN A 813 -10.10 -56.59 11.79
CA GLN A 813 -10.26 -58.00 12.04
C GLN A 813 -10.90 -58.19 13.39
N VAL A 814 -12.08 -58.81 13.43
CA VAL A 814 -12.65 -59.30 14.71
C VAL A 814 -11.68 -60.34 15.23
N ALA A 815 -11.04 -60.07 16.36
CA ALA A 815 -10.22 -61.06 17.03
C ALA A 815 -11.10 -62.28 17.42
N ASN A 816 -11.22 -63.24 16.52
CA ASN A 816 -11.85 -64.50 16.82
C ASN A 816 -10.93 -65.28 17.74
N GLY A 817 -11.26 -65.25 19.03
CA GLY A 817 -10.75 -66.15 20.03
C GLY A 817 -9.29 -65.92 20.42
N VAL A 818 -9.11 -65.42 21.61
CA VAL A 818 -7.84 -65.49 22.31
C VAL A 818 -7.39 -66.94 22.34
N ASN A 819 -6.30 -67.23 21.64
CA ASN A 819 -5.56 -68.44 21.86
C ASN A 819 -4.80 -68.24 23.19
N PRO A 820 -5.16 -68.93 24.29
CA PRO A 820 -4.54 -68.71 25.62
C PRO A 820 -3.11 -69.22 25.70
N ASP A 821 -2.56 -69.82 24.64
CA ASP A 821 -1.22 -70.42 24.60
C ASP A 821 -0.17 -69.77 23.71
N ALA A 822 -0.44 -68.61 23.22
CA ALA A 822 0.59 -67.82 22.54
C ALA A 822 1.39 -67.01 23.57
N SER A 823 2.62 -67.38 23.83
CA SER A 823 3.63 -66.62 24.54
C SER A 823 3.84 -65.28 23.78
N PRO A 824 3.96 -64.14 24.49
CA PRO A 824 4.25 -62.87 23.83
C PRO A 824 5.57 -62.98 23.09
N GLU A 825 5.56 -62.84 21.75
CA GLU A 825 6.79 -62.49 21.04
C GLU A 825 7.22 -61.11 21.57
N GLU A 826 8.34 -61.07 22.28
CA GLU A 826 9.01 -59.84 22.70
C GLU A 826 9.37 -59.04 21.46
N ASP A 827 8.70 -57.89 21.29
CA ASP A 827 9.09 -56.90 20.28
C ASP A 827 10.49 -56.38 20.64
N PRO A 828 11.54 -56.57 19.76
CA PRO A 828 12.92 -56.18 20.09
C PRO A 828 13.13 -54.65 20.18
N TYR A 829 12.09 -53.84 20.08
CA TYR A 829 12.18 -52.37 20.07
C TYR A 829 11.59 -51.65 21.29
N GLU A 830 11.19 -52.39 22.34
CA GLU A 830 10.77 -51.75 23.62
C GLU A 830 11.95 -51.66 24.61
N ILE A 831 13.05 -51.04 24.29
CA ILE A 831 13.97 -50.52 25.31
C ILE A 831 14.71 -49.28 24.72
N TYR A 832 14.49 -48.14 25.39
CA TYR A 832 15.09 -46.81 25.39
C TYR A 832 14.32 -45.73 24.68
#